data_1d22fc6ae5c6c3675e37df76f1ee76c4
#
_entry.id   1d22fc6ae5c6c3675e37df76f1ee76c4
#
_cell.length_a   1.000
_cell.length_b   1.000
_cell.length_c   1.000
_cell.angle_alpha   90.00
_cell.angle_beta   90.00
_cell.angle_gamma   90.00
#
_symmetry.space_group_name_H-M   'P 1'
#
loop_
_entity.id
_entity.type
_entity.pdbx_description
1 polymer ?
#
loop_
_entity_poly.entity_id
_entity_poly.type
_entity_poly.pdbx_seq_one_letter_code
_entity_poly.pdbx_strand_id
1 'polypeptide(L)'
;GTLQDLDQSPKGELTFNANAQQADGIFTLLKDIVEDATVLKRFEKNLPSYDDLTLSGELSIGNNNTPEFKATGKIGKTTFDLRANGQTLLPTVFKNASSPFAVNLNAYNPQSQILLAQMGFDVLPFDFEEAADLNLKISRGFDEDLDVDAKFNSGSTNINLDGFIDLPSTQNQNEPKGILTLDVTSPDIEPLLLTLGQNLPGIGSGQPLELTAGLIIDENNIEINDLVGNASGNKFTGTLVTDRSSLAPKFKGDLTIDKVETEWLYELALGVQFLNLTDATWSTTDFLPPYETAPISELSLKLSELVLPDLPSVRNVTTNLRTEAGIIEIEDISGLWIGGDLGGNISISNPDGKAFISLDTFITGADLTPLNWHAETGETVMQGKIDIAGNLEGTGTNLTDVIASMNGGGLYNLTDLSINSFGPNILSDIFTKTDVEGYELLPENVGKDVNDLLPKDNFDIAKLAIPFTVTGGVQRISSITVENDDFNVTGAGRIDLVNQTISSSIDVLYDAGLEAQSGATPEFSIDFEGDLSNPTKSINANAMSNFLSIRAYERERRRVELLQASILEKQALRREIALVKDQQLQREEQARLFSEEQERLRVEKAARIKAEQDAKAAADAEAQRIADEAIKKAQEAAANVPKPEAAPTIDWQKSVEELLSNSPSNTNGDIIILPLDAPSDQ
;
A
#
# COMPACT_ATOMS: atom_id res chain seq x y z
N GLY A 1 -41.31 -22.70 -50.53
CA GLY A 1 -42.53 -22.59 -49.74
C GLY A 1 -43.49 -21.59 -50.33
N THR A 2 -44.73 -21.61 -49.96
CA THR A 2 -45.79 -20.66 -50.37
C THR A 2 -46.43 -20.04 -49.14
N LEU A 3 -46.53 -18.71 -49.14
CA LEU A 3 -47.39 -17.98 -48.22
C LEU A 3 -48.69 -17.62 -48.93
N GLN A 4 -49.83 -17.85 -48.30
CA GLN A 4 -51.17 -17.56 -48.81
C GLN A 4 -51.86 -16.52 -47.93
N ASP A 5 -52.82 -15.78 -48.49
CA ASP A 5 -53.66 -14.80 -47.79
C ASP A 5 -52.88 -13.70 -47.06
N LEU A 6 -51.82 -13.14 -47.66
CA LEU A 6 -50.95 -12.14 -47.08
C LEU A 6 -51.65 -10.89 -46.51
N ASP A 7 -52.81 -10.56 -47.04
CA ASP A 7 -53.55 -9.32 -46.66
C ASP A 7 -54.54 -9.51 -45.51
N GLN A 8 -54.95 -10.73 -45.15
CA GLN A 8 -55.98 -10.95 -44.11
C GLN A 8 -55.59 -11.98 -43.05
N SER A 9 -55.08 -13.14 -43.41
CA SER A 9 -54.70 -14.22 -42.50
C SER A 9 -53.56 -15.05 -43.14
N PRO A 10 -52.34 -14.57 -43.14
CA PRO A 10 -51.23 -15.23 -43.80
C PRO A 10 -51.03 -16.64 -43.24
N LYS A 11 -50.89 -17.64 -44.15
CA LYS A 11 -50.65 -19.05 -43.85
C LYS A 11 -49.66 -19.62 -44.83
N GLY A 12 -48.88 -20.56 -44.36
CA GLY A 12 -47.96 -21.29 -45.22
C GLY A 12 -46.59 -21.45 -44.59
N GLU A 13 -45.69 -21.88 -45.42
CA GLU A 13 -44.30 -22.17 -45.06
C GLU A 13 -43.35 -21.61 -46.14
N LEU A 14 -42.30 -20.92 -45.72
CA LEU A 14 -41.25 -20.38 -46.54
C LEU A 14 -39.89 -20.86 -46.03
N THR A 15 -39.16 -21.60 -46.85
CA THR A 15 -37.78 -21.95 -46.59
C THR A 15 -36.85 -21.08 -47.40
N PHE A 16 -35.75 -20.66 -46.83
CA PHE A 16 -34.75 -19.87 -47.53
C PHE A 16 -33.33 -20.26 -47.10
N ASN A 17 -32.38 -19.99 -47.98
CA ASN A 17 -30.95 -20.10 -47.70
C ASN A 17 -30.30 -18.79 -48.16
N ALA A 18 -29.44 -18.27 -47.29
CA ALA A 18 -28.64 -17.08 -47.54
C ALA A 18 -27.16 -17.37 -47.32
N ASN A 19 -26.33 -16.85 -48.22
CA ASN A 19 -24.88 -16.88 -48.09
C ASN A 19 -24.34 -15.48 -48.35
N ALA A 20 -23.46 -15.00 -47.52
CA ALA A 20 -22.76 -13.74 -47.67
C ALA A 20 -21.31 -13.91 -47.24
N GLN A 21 -20.39 -13.57 -48.13
CA GLN A 21 -18.96 -13.58 -47.84
C GLN A 21 -18.53 -12.37 -47.00
N GLN A 22 -19.25 -11.27 -47.11
CA GLN A 22 -18.99 -10.03 -46.39
C GLN A 22 -20.27 -9.54 -45.70
N ALA A 23 -20.12 -9.04 -44.47
CA ALA A 23 -21.25 -8.61 -43.67
C ALA A 23 -21.87 -7.27 -44.09
N ASP A 24 -21.12 -6.40 -44.80
CA ASP A 24 -21.53 -5.03 -45.16
C ASP A 24 -22.90 -4.96 -45.83
N GLY A 25 -23.19 -5.88 -46.78
CA GLY A 25 -24.46 -5.91 -47.49
C GLY A 25 -25.67 -6.22 -46.58
N ILE A 26 -25.48 -7.09 -45.61
CA ILE A 26 -26.51 -7.46 -44.62
C ILE A 26 -26.74 -6.32 -43.66
N PHE A 27 -25.68 -5.68 -43.14
CA PHE A 27 -25.80 -4.52 -42.30
C PHE A 27 -26.47 -3.32 -42.99
N THR A 28 -26.22 -3.14 -44.28
CA THR A 28 -26.92 -2.12 -45.08
C THR A 28 -28.44 -2.40 -45.11
N LEU A 29 -28.85 -3.65 -45.31
CA LEU A 29 -30.27 -4.02 -45.24
C LEU A 29 -30.86 -3.88 -43.84
N LEU A 30 -30.09 -4.21 -42.81
CA LEU A 30 -30.55 -4.06 -41.41
C LEU A 30 -30.73 -2.59 -41.03
N LYS A 31 -29.92 -1.66 -41.53
CA LYS A 31 -30.09 -0.22 -41.34
C LYS A 31 -31.42 0.31 -41.88
N ASP A 32 -31.93 -0.27 -42.95
CA ASP A 32 -33.23 0.11 -43.51
C ASP A 32 -34.42 -0.45 -42.71
N ILE A 33 -34.17 -1.50 -41.91
CA ILE A 33 -35.18 -2.19 -41.10
C ILE A 33 -35.19 -1.74 -39.64
N VAL A 34 -34.00 -1.49 -39.05
CA VAL A 34 -33.83 -1.11 -37.66
C VAL A 34 -33.78 0.41 -37.58
N GLU A 35 -34.83 1.03 -37.02
CA GLU A 35 -34.93 2.50 -36.89
C GLU A 35 -33.90 3.10 -35.90
N ASP A 36 -33.41 2.32 -34.95
CA ASP A 36 -32.42 2.78 -33.97
C ASP A 36 -30.99 2.52 -34.48
N ALA A 37 -30.40 3.57 -35.04
CA ALA A 37 -29.04 3.54 -35.57
C ALA A 37 -27.96 3.35 -34.44
N THR A 38 -28.27 3.61 -33.20
CA THR A 38 -27.32 3.49 -32.08
C THR A 38 -27.00 2.03 -31.74
N VAL A 39 -27.99 1.16 -31.80
CA VAL A 39 -27.80 -0.28 -31.59
C VAL A 39 -26.89 -0.84 -32.68
N LEU A 40 -27.15 -0.51 -33.96
CA LEU A 40 -26.35 -1.01 -35.06
C LEU A 40 -24.90 -0.53 -35.09
N LYS A 41 -24.62 0.68 -34.62
CA LYS A 41 -23.25 1.24 -34.51
C LYS A 41 -22.30 0.39 -33.65
N ARG A 42 -22.78 -0.26 -32.61
CA ARG A 42 -21.97 -1.16 -31.76
C ARG A 42 -21.47 -2.37 -32.57
N PHE A 43 -22.33 -2.89 -33.44
CA PHE A 43 -21.99 -4.05 -34.28
C PHE A 43 -21.13 -3.66 -35.47
N GLU A 44 -21.25 -2.43 -35.99
CA GLU A 44 -20.49 -1.94 -37.16
C GLU A 44 -18.97 -1.95 -36.91
N LYS A 45 -18.50 -1.72 -35.70
CA LYS A 45 -17.08 -1.79 -35.39
C LYS A 45 -16.48 -3.18 -35.64
N ASN A 46 -17.30 -4.22 -35.47
CA ASN A 46 -16.88 -5.63 -35.52
C ASN A 46 -17.34 -6.33 -36.81
N LEU A 47 -17.62 -5.59 -37.88
CA LEU A 47 -18.11 -6.14 -39.17
C LEU A 47 -17.33 -7.38 -39.64
N PRO A 48 -15.98 -7.42 -39.60
CA PRO A 48 -15.23 -8.60 -40.05
C PRO A 48 -15.55 -9.88 -39.25
N SER A 49 -16.07 -9.77 -38.04
CA SER A 49 -16.48 -10.93 -37.21
C SER A 49 -17.74 -11.62 -37.75
N TYR A 50 -18.48 -10.95 -38.62
CA TYR A 50 -19.73 -11.45 -39.24
C TYR A 50 -19.55 -11.93 -40.68
N ASP A 51 -18.35 -11.95 -41.23
CA ASP A 51 -18.06 -12.46 -42.54
C ASP A 51 -18.29 -13.98 -42.64
N ASP A 52 -18.42 -14.50 -43.87
CA ASP A 52 -18.70 -15.90 -44.16
C ASP A 52 -20.00 -16.43 -43.55
N LEU A 53 -21.08 -15.64 -43.66
CA LEU A 53 -22.40 -16.04 -43.17
C LEU A 53 -23.01 -17.11 -44.12
N THR A 54 -23.45 -18.20 -43.49
CA THR A 54 -24.34 -19.18 -44.11
C THR A 54 -25.56 -19.36 -43.23
N LEU A 55 -26.73 -19.23 -43.80
CA LEU A 55 -27.99 -19.25 -43.05
C LEU A 55 -29.02 -20.12 -43.79
N SER A 56 -29.63 -21.06 -43.11
CA SER A 56 -30.81 -21.80 -43.55
C SER A 56 -31.96 -21.49 -42.60
N GLY A 57 -33.09 -21.04 -43.14
CA GLY A 57 -34.21 -20.65 -42.33
C GLY A 57 -35.56 -21.14 -42.88
N GLU A 58 -36.52 -21.22 -41.96
CA GLU A 58 -37.90 -21.57 -42.18
C GLU A 58 -38.79 -20.56 -41.48
N LEU A 59 -39.75 -20.01 -42.20
CA LEU A 59 -40.84 -19.23 -41.66
C LEU A 59 -42.14 -20.02 -41.89
N SER A 60 -42.82 -20.38 -40.82
CA SER A 60 -44.12 -21.06 -40.88
C SER A 60 -45.19 -20.26 -40.18
N ILE A 61 -46.39 -20.19 -40.81
CA ILE A 61 -47.53 -19.54 -40.24
C ILE A 61 -48.71 -20.52 -40.25
N GLY A 62 -49.05 -20.99 -39.06
CA GLY A 62 -50.12 -21.98 -38.85
C GLY A 62 -51.52 -21.36 -38.83
N ASN A 63 -52.52 -22.17 -38.48
CA ASN A 63 -53.93 -21.75 -38.41
C ASN A 63 -54.25 -20.78 -37.27
N ASN A 64 -53.36 -20.66 -36.30
CA ASN A 64 -53.46 -19.73 -35.17
C ASN A 64 -52.91 -18.33 -35.50
N ASN A 65 -52.49 -18.09 -36.75
CA ASN A 65 -51.86 -16.85 -37.21
C ASN A 65 -50.62 -16.40 -36.43
N THR A 66 -49.95 -17.31 -35.74
CA THR A 66 -48.71 -17.01 -35.03
C THR A 66 -47.55 -17.44 -35.94
N PRO A 67 -46.74 -16.53 -36.47
CA PRO A 67 -45.53 -16.86 -37.21
C PRO A 67 -44.49 -17.56 -36.32
N GLU A 68 -43.91 -18.63 -36.83
CA GLU A 68 -42.71 -19.27 -36.27
C GLU A 68 -41.57 -19.12 -37.24
N PHE A 69 -40.45 -18.61 -36.74
CA PHE A 69 -39.20 -18.46 -37.50
C PHE A 69 -38.12 -19.37 -36.87
N LYS A 70 -37.47 -20.17 -37.69
CA LYS A 70 -36.35 -20.98 -37.30
C LYS A 70 -35.20 -20.71 -38.25
N ALA A 71 -34.01 -20.49 -37.73
CA ALA A 71 -32.83 -20.28 -38.53
C ALA A 71 -31.62 -20.97 -37.89
N THR A 72 -30.89 -21.70 -38.67
CA THR A 72 -29.63 -22.30 -38.28
C THR A 72 -28.55 -21.90 -39.27
N GLY A 73 -27.35 -21.73 -38.80
CA GLY A 73 -26.28 -21.29 -39.68
C GLY A 73 -24.94 -21.17 -39.02
N LYS A 74 -24.06 -20.52 -39.79
CA LYS A 74 -22.70 -20.19 -39.34
C LYS A 74 -22.37 -18.77 -39.75
N ILE A 75 -21.57 -18.13 -38.89
CA ILE A 75 -20.92 -16.86 -39.14
C ILE A 75 -19.43 -17.11 -38.90
N GLY A 76 -18.65 -17.30 -39.96
CA GLY A 76 -17.29 -17.80 -39.84
C GLY A 76 -17.26 -19.15 -39.12
N LYS A 77 -16.65 -19.19 -37.93
CA LYS A 77 -16.63 -20.37 -37.07
C LYS A 77 -17.79 -20.45 -36.07
N THR A 78 -18.55 -19.37 -35.89
CA THR A 78 -19.70 -19.34 -34.97
C THR A 78 -20.85 -20.14 -35.56
N THR A 79 -21.35 -21.14 -34.85
CA THR A 79 -22.60 -21.84 -35.20
C THR A 79 -23.75 -21.26 -34.36
N PHE A 80 -24.91 -21.11 -34.94
CA PHE A 80 -26.09 -20.60 -34.22
C PHE A 80 -27.37 -21.36 -34.59
N ASP A 81 -28.31 -21.41 -33.65
CA ASP A 81 -29.71 -21.86 -33.79
C ASP A 81 -30.59 -20.75 -33.19
N LEU A 82 -31.39 -20.14 -34.03
CA LEU A 82 -32.33 -19.08 -33.68
C LEU A 82 -33.75 -19.57 -33.88
N ARG A 83 -34.59 -19.46 -32.89
CA ARG A 83 -36.04 -19.71 -32.96
C ARG A 83 -36.78 -18.50 -32.45
N ALA A 84 -37.72 -18.04 -33.20
CA ALA A 84 -38.59 -16.93 -32.80
C ALA A 84 -40.04 -17.26 -33.14
N ASN A 85 -40.93 -16.93 -32.26
CA ASN A 85 -42.36 -17.00 -32.52
C ASN A 85 -43.06 -15.75 -31.95
N GLY A 86 -44.18 -15.36 -32.53
CA GLY A 86 -44.90 -14.18 -32.07
C GLY A 86 -45.85 -13.63 -33.12
N GLN A 87 -46.77 -12.79 -32.71
CA GLN A 87 -47.72 -12.16 -33.60
C GLN A 87 -47.06 -11.15 -34.55
N THR A 88 -45.83 -10.69 -34.24
CA THR A 88 -45.06 -9.76 -35.03
C THR A 88 -43.58 -10.19 -34.98
N LEU A 89 -42.97 -10.57 -36.11
CA LEU A 89 -41.59 -11.10 -36.21
C LEU A 89 -40.54 -10.05 -36.52
N LEU A 90 -40.84 -8.76 -36.48
CA LEU A 90 -39.92 -7.70 -36.92
C LEU A 90 -39.85 -6.52 -35.96
N PRO A 91 -38.94 -5.54 -36.16
CA PRO A 91 -38.46 -4.56 -35.17
C PRO A 91 -39.54 -3.77 -34.36
N THR A 92 -40.79 -3.83 -34.81
CA THR A 92 -41.93 -3.31 -34.08
C THR A 92 -42.23 -4.06 -32.77
N VAL A 93 -41.64 -5.24 -32.55
CA VAL A 93 -41.80 -6.05 -31.31
C VAL A 93 -41.45 -5.26 -30.04
N PHE A 94 -40.44 -4.41 -30.11
CA PHE A 94 -40.02 -3.58 -28.97
C PHE A 94 -40.85 -2.28 -28.84
N LYS A 95 -41.62 -1.90 -29.87
CA LYS A 95 -42.48 -0.71 -29.86
C LYS A 95 -43.94 -1.01 -29.51
N ASN A 96 -44.43 -2.23 -29.79
CA ASN A 96 -45.79 -2.64 -29.49
C ASN A 96 -45.84 -3.52 -28.24
N ALA A 97 -46.03 -2.90 -27.08
CA ALA A 97 -46.09 -3.56 -25.78
C ALA A 97 -47.16 -4.65 -25.63
N SER A 98 -48.04 -4.84 -26.60
CA SER A 98 -49.21 -5.69 -26.46
C SER A 98 -49.12 -7.06 -27.17
N SER A 99 -48.06 -7.37 -27.88
CA SER A 99 -47.98 -8.62 -28.66
C SER A 99 -47.06 -9.63 -28.01
N PRO A 100 -47.53 -10.84 -27.71
CA PRO A 100 -46.72 -11.91 -27.17
C PRO A 100 -45.68 -12.40 -28.23
N PHE A 101 -44.47 -12.67 -27.77
CA PHE A 101 -43.41 -13.28 -28.59
C PHE A 101 -42.40 -14.06 -27.71
N ALA A 102 -41.65 -14.94 -28.35
CA ALA A 102 -40.49 -15.57 -27.73
C ALA A 102 -39.34 -15.73 -28.76
N VAL A 103 -38.15 -15.47 -28.32
CA VAL A 103 -36.89 -15.66 -29.08
C VAL A 103 -35.96 -16.52 -28.25
N ASN A 104 -35.41 -17.55 -28.90
CA ASN A 104 -34.35 -18.39 -28.34
C ASN A 104 -33.17 -18.40 -29.32
N LEU A 105 -32.02 -17.95 -28.85
CA LEU A 105 -30.78 -17.96 -29.59
C LEU A 105 -29.75 -18.83 -28.87
N ASN A 106 -29.21 -19.81 -29.54
CA ASN A 106 -28.03 -20.54 -29.09
C ASN A 106 -26.90 -20.22 -30.09
N ALA A 107 -25.75 -19.80 -29.58
CA ALA A 107 -24.58 -19.55 -30.41
C ALA A 107 -23.34 -20.18 -29.75
N TYR A 108 -22.45 -20.70 -30.53
CA TYR A 108 -21.19 -21.31 -30.11
C TYR A 108 -20.06 -20.90 -31.05
N ASN A 109 -18.93 -20.52 -30.47
CA ASN A 109 -17.68 -20.30 -31.21
C ASN A 109 -16.49 -20.92 -30.46
N PRO A 110 -15.56 -21.63 -31.17
CA PRO A 110 -14.36 -22.15 -30.52
C PRO A 110 -13.38 -21.07 -30.04
N GLN A 111 -13.62 -19.82 -30.36
CA GLN A 111 -12.83 -18.64 -29.95
C GLN A 111 -13.76 -17.62 -29.28
N SER A 112 -13.69 -17.48 -27.98
CA SER A 112 -14.58 -16.61 -27.18
C SER A 112 -14.57 -15.16 -27.63
N GLN A 113 -13.41 -14.63 -27.99
CA GLN A 113 -13.23 -13.27 -28.50
C GLN A 113 -14.10 -12.98 -29.76
N ILE A 114 -14.28 -13.97 -30.64
CA ILE A 114 -15.12 -13.78 -31.84
C ILE A 114 -16.59 -13.69 -31.43
N LEU A 115 -17.06 -14.53 -30.52
CA LEU A 115 -18.44 -14.48 -30.06
C LEU A 115 -18.73 -13.16 -29.31
N LEU A 116 -17.81 -12.71 -28.44
CA LEU A 116 -17.91 -11.41 -27.77
C LEU A 116 -17.96 -10.24 -28.78
N ALA A 117 -17.09 -10.26 -29.82
CA ALA A 117 -17.12 -9.26 -30.87
C ALA A 117 -18.48 -9.27 -31.60
N GLN A 118 -19.04 -10.44 -31.87
CA GLN A 118 -20.35 -10.61 -32.49
C GLN A 118 -21.51 -10.19 -31.56
N MET A 119 -21.29 -10.17 -30.24
CA MET A 119 -22.22 -9.59 -29.27
C MET A 119 -22.09 -8.06 -29.16
N GLY A 120 -21.15 -7.44 -29.91
CA GLY A 120 -20.95 -5.99 -29.95
C GLY A 120 -19.99 -5.44 -28.91
N PHE A 121 -19.22 -6.29 -28.24
CA PHE A 121 -18.16 -5.84 -27.33
C PHE A 121 -16.91 -5.43 -28.12
N ASP A 122 -16.21 -4.42 -27.64
CA ASP A 122 -14.86 -4.10 -28.09
C ASP A 122 -13.90 -5.16 -27.51
N VAL A 123 -13.21 -5.90 -28.36
CA VAL A 123 -12.34 -7.00 -27.93
C VAL A 123 -10.92 -6.79 -28.41
N LEU A 124 -9.95 -7.19 -27.58
CA LEU A 124 -8.54 -7.23 -27.98
C LEU A 124 -8.22 -8.57 -28.67
N PRO A 125 -7.27 -8.60 -29.59
CA PRO A 125 -6.95 -9.79 -30.39
C PRO A 125 -6.04 -10.78 -29.64
N PHE A 126 -6.41 -11.12 -28.40
CA PHE A 126 -5.76 -12.19 -27.65
C PHE A 126 -6.38 -13.53 -28.02
N ASP A 127 -5.56 -14.50 -28.38
CA ASP A 127 -6.01 -15.85 -28.73
C ASP A 127 -5.79 -16.79 -27.54
N PHE A 128 -6.76 -16.81 -26.63
CA PHE A 128 -6.72 -17.71 -25.45
C PHE A 128 -7.19 -19.13 -25.76
N GLU A 129 -7.49 -19.47 -27.04
CA GLU A 129 -8.02 -20.80 -27.46
C GLU A 129 -9.22 -21.30 -26.63
N GLU A 130 -9.99 -20.38 -26.04
CA GLU A 130 -11.16 -20.68 -25.23
C GLU A 130 -12.44 -20.62 -26.08
N ALA A 131 -13.23 -21.69 -25.99
CA ALA A 131 -14.54 -21.70 -26.61
C ALA A 131 -15.56 -20.91 -25.77
N ALA A 132 -16.54 -20.31 -26.46
CA ALA A 132 -17.67 -19.69 -25.79
C ALA A 132 -19.00 -20.15 -26.38
N ASP A 133 -20.02 -20.17 -25.53
CA ASP A 133 -21.42 -20.38 -25.90
C ASP A 133 -22.32 -19.33 -25.26
N LEU A 134 -23.34 -18.94 -26.00
CA LEU A 134 -24.41 -18.07 -25.58
C LEU A 134 -25.74 -18.79 -25.71
N ASN A 135 -26.53 -18.82 -24.65
CA ASN A 135 -27.93 -19.20 -24.66
C ASN A 135 -28.75 -17.99 -24.22
N LEU A 136 -29.52 -17.41 -25.15
CA LEU A 136 -30.34 -16.24 -24.89
C LEU A 136 -31.81 -16.60 -25.14
N LYS A 137 -32.65 -16.40 -24.13
CA LYS A 137 -34.10 -16.49 -24.23
C LYS A 137 -34.70 -15.14 -23.86
N ILE A 138 -35.53 -14.65 -24.73
CA ILE A 138 -36.29 -13.44 -24.52
C ILE A 138 -37.74 -13.79 -24.81
N SER A 139 -38.64 -13.51 -23.89
CA SER A 139 -40.07 -13.76 -24.08
C SER A 139 -40.94 -12.70 -23.42
N ARG A 140 -42.15 -12.55 -23.96
CA ARG A 140 -43.15 -11.70 -23.38
C ARG A 140 -44.54 -12.28 -23.63
N GLY A 141 -45.40 -12.29 -22.60
CA GLY A 141 -46.80 -12.55 -22.69
C GLY A 141 -47.59 -11.36 -23.24
N PHE A 142 -48.91 -11.45 -23.15
CA PHE A 142 -49.78 -10.37 -23.55
C PHE A 142 -49.90 -9.33 -22.41
N ASP A 143 -49.50 -8.06 -22.69
CA ASP A 143 -49.43 -6.99 -21.69
C ASP A 143 -48.56 -7.32 -20.45
N GLU A 144 -47.53 -8.16 -20.65
CA GLU A 144 -46.54 -8.52 -19.64
C GLU A 144 -45.19 -7.86 -19.93
N ASP A 145 -44.35 -7.83 -18.92
CA ASP A 145 -42.95 -7.40 -19.07
C ASP A 145 -42.17 -8.37 -19.96
N LEU A 146 -41.01 -7.91 -20.43
CA LEU A 146 -40.12 -8.72 -21.23
C LEU A 146 -39.21 -9.57 -20.35
N ASP A 147 -39.43 -10.87 -20.29
CA ASP A 147 -38.55 -11.82 -19.61
C ASP A 147 -37.25 -11.98 -20.39
N VAL A 148 -36.12 -11.99 -19.68
CA VAL A 148 -34.76 -12.20 -20.20
C VAL A 148 -34.08 -13.30 -19.39
N ASP A 149 -33.58 -14.35 -20.08
CA ASP A 149 -32.70 -15.40 -19.54
C ASP A 149 -31.51 -15.53 -20.50
N ALA A 150 -30.36 -15.03 -20.08
CA ALA A 150 -29.12 -15.08 -20.87
C ALA A 150 -28.03 -15.81 -20.10
N LYS A 151 -27.44 -16.82 -20.73
CA LYS A 151 -26.31 -17.59 -20.21
C LYS A 151 -25.17 -17.50 -21.19
N PHE A 152 -24.05 -17.01 -20.73
CA PHE A 152 -22.81 -16.89 -21.48
C PHE A 152 -21.70 -17.65 -20.76
N ASN A 153 -21.09 -18.59 -21.44
CA ASN A 153 -19.93 -19.32 -20.96
C ASN A 153 -18.73 -19.00 -21.85
N SER A 154 -17.58 -18.74 -21.26
CA SER A 154 -16.30 -18.52 -21.95
C SER A 154 -15.22 -19.28 -21.19
N GLY A 155 -14.70 -20.35 -21.80
CA GLY A 155 -13.81 -21.26 -21.09
C GLY A 155 -14.45 -21.81 -19.82
N SER A 156 -13.86 -21.51 -18.68
CA SER A 156 -14.39 -21.89 -17.35
C SER A 156 -15.27 -20.82 -16.69
N THR A 157 -15.43 -19.66 -17.32
CA THR A 157 -16.25 -18.56 -16.82
C THR A 157 -17.70 -18.71 -17.22
N ASN A 158 -18.61 -18.62 -16.25
CA ASN A 158 -20.07 -18.68 -16.45
C ASN A 158 -20.67 -17.35 -16.01
N ILE A 159 -21.49 -16.76 -16.89
CA ILE A 159 -22.24 -15.54 -16.63
C ILE A 159 -23.71 -15.83 -16.89
N ASN A 160 -24.56 -15.63 -15.90
CA ASN A 160 -26.00 -15.75 -16.02
C ASN A 160 -26.63 -14.37 -15.76
N LEU A 161 -27.58 -14.02 -16.58
CA LEU A 161 -28.35 -12.79 -16.45
C LEU A 161 -29.83 -13.16 -16.65
N ASP A 162 -30.63 -13.00 -15.61
CA ASP A 162 -32.04 -13.30 -15.65
C ASP A 162 -32.88 -12.19 -15.02
N GLY A 163 -34.12 -12.05 -15.47
CA GLY A 163 -35.05 -11.05 -14.98
C GLY A 163 -35.98 -10.52 -16.05
N PHE A 164 -36.41 -9.29 -15.89
CA PHE A 164 -37.38 -8.70 -16.81
C PHE A 164 -37.07 -7.23 -17.14
N ILE A 165 -37.64 -6.78 -18.28
CA ILE A 165 -37.60 -5.38 -18.70
C ILE A 165 -39.04 -4.88 -18.78
N ASP A 166 -39.39 -3.89 -17.93
CA ASP A 166 -40.65 -3.14 -17.99
C ASP A 166 -40.59 -2.22 -19.22
N LEU A 167 -41.40 -2.51 -20.21
CA LEU A 167 -41.50 -1.71 -21.44
C LEU A 167 -42.65 -0.72 -21.37
N PRO A 168 -42.51 0.47 -22.01
CA PRO A 168 -43.63 1.42 -22.11
C PRO A 168 -44.86 0.75 -22.71
N SER A 169 -45.98 0.86 -22.01
CA SER A 169 -47.27 0.36 -22.48
C SER A 169 -48.20 1.52 -22.81
N THR A 170 -49.36 1.23 -23.45
CA THR A 170 -50.39 2.25 -23.70
C THR A 170 -50.98 2.84 -22.42
N GLN A 171 -50.83 2.14 -21.30
CA GLN A 171 -51.30 2.56 -19.98
C GLN A 171 -50.17 3.17 -19.11
N ASN A 172 -48.92 2.78 -19.38
CA ASN A 172 -47.76 3.27 -18.68
C ASN A 172 -46.75 3.82 -19.69
N GLN A 173 -46.56 5.16 -19.73
CA GLN A 173 -45.62 5.84 -20.63
C GLN A 173 -44.26 6.07 -19.95
N ASN A 174 -43.91 5.30 -18.92
CA ASN A 174 -42.62 5.38 -18.26
C ASN A 174 -41.51 4.93 -19.23
N GLU A 175 -40.30 5.40 -18.99
CA GLU A 175 -39.12 4.94 -19.69
C GLU A 175 -38.89 3.44 -19.43
N PRO A 176 -38.33 2.68 -20.40
CA PRO A 176 -38.02 1.27 -20.20
C PRO A 176 -37.08 1.07 -18.99
N LYS A 177 -37.42 0.10 -18.13
CA LYS A 177 -36.64 -0.22 -16.94
C LYS A 177 -36.38 -1.72 -16.87
N GLY A 178 -35.10 -2.11 -16.91
CA GLY A 178 -34.68 -3.50 -16.68
C GLY A 178 -34.46 -3.77 -15.21
N ILE A 179 -34.98 -4.91 -14.71
CA ILE A 179 -34.71 -5.44 -13.37
C ILE A 179 -34.19 -6.84 -13.56
N LEU A 180 -32.89 -7.00 -13.40
CA LEU A 180 -32.16 -8.22 -13.74
C LEU A 180 -31.32 -8.68 -12.55
N THR A 181 -31.05 -9.96 -12.48
CA THR A 181 -30.08 -10.57 -11.58
C THR A 181 -28.88 -11.02 -12.42
N LEU A 182 -27.70 -10.67 -11.98
CA LEU A 182 -26.42 -11.09 -12.57
C LEU A 182 -25.73 -12.07 -11.63
N ASP A 183 -25.37 -13.24 -12.15
CA ASP A 183 -24.49 -14.22 -11.48
C ASP A 183 -23.27 -14.47 -12.33
N VAL A 184 -22.08 -14.34 -11.76
CA VAL A 184 -20.79 -14.64 -12.39
C VAL A 184 -20.06 -15.65 -11.54
N THR A 185 -19.57 -16.71 -12.16
CA THR A 185 -18.71 -17.71 -11.52
C THR A 185 -17.56 -18.04 -12.46
N SER A 186 -16.34 -17.84 -11.98
CA SER A 186 -15.12 -18.14 -12.72
C SER A 186 -14.03 -18.65 -11.80
N PRO A 187 -13.36 -19.77 -12.09
CA PRO A 187 -12.12 -20.14 -11.41
C PRO A 187 -10.95 -19.22 -11.82
N ASP A 188 -11.06 -18.56 -12.99
CA ASP A 188 -10.11 -17.57 -13.47
C ASP A 188 -10.82 -16.64 -14.45
N ILE A 189 -11.11 -15.40 -14.02
CA ILE A 189 -11.80 -14.39 -14.84
C ILE A 189 -10.83 -13.62 -15.76
N GLU A 190 -9.53 -13.77 -15.54
CA GLU A 190 -8.49 -12.98 -16.22
C GLU A 190 -8.53 -13.07 -17.75
N PRO A 191 -8.66 -14.25 -18.40
CA PRO A 191 -8.73 -14.35 -19.86
C PRO A 191 -9.89 -13.56 -20.46
N LEU A 192 -11.05 -13.59 -19.80
CA LEU A 192 -12.22 -12.82 -20.24
C LEU A 192 -11.99 -11.31 -20.11
N LEU A 193 -11.45 -10.86 -18.97
CA LEU A 193 -11.17 -9.43 -18.73
C LEU A 193 -10.13 -8.90 -19.73
N LEU A 194 -9.05 -9.63 -19.96
CA LEU A 194 -8.02 -9.25 -20.94
C LEU A 194 -8.59 -9.18 -22.35
N THR A 195 -9.46 -10.12 -22.72
CA THR A 195 -10.17 -10.07 -24.01
C THR A 195 -11.00 -8.80 -24.14
N LEU A 196 -11.62 -8.33 -23.06
CA LEU A 196 -12.39 -7.08 -23.01
C LEU A 196 -11.52 -5.83 -22.80
N GLY A 197 -10.19 -5.97 -22.84
CA GLY A 197 -9.26 -4.86 -22.65
C GLY A 197 -9.18 -4.37 -21.21
N GLN A 198 -9.60 -5.19 -20.25
CA GLN A 198 -9.48 -4.91 -18.83
C GLN A 198 -8.37 -5.75 -18.24
N ASN A 199 -7.64 -5.19 -17.31
CA ASN A 199 -6.51 -5.82 -16.67
C ASN A 199 -6.65 -5.64 -15.14
N LEU A 200 -6.39 -6.69 -14.38
CA LEU A 200 -6.28 -6.65 -12.92
C LEU A 200 -4.81 -6.84 -12.51
N PRO A 201 -4.40 -6.33 -11.36
CA PRO A 201 -3.07 -6.58 -10.81
C PRO A 201 -2.78 -8.07 -10.64
N GLY A 202 -1.51 -8.46 -10.83
CA GLY A 202 -1.07 -9.85 -10.67
C GLY A 202 -1.41 -10.75 -11.85
N ILE A 203 -1.34 -10.25 -13.08
CA ILE A 203 -1.57 -11.01 -14.33
C ILE A 203 -0.84 -12.36 -14.31
N GLY A 204 -1.58 -13.44 -14.67
CA GLY A 204 -1.05 -14.81 -14.76
C GLY A 204 -1.09 -15.59 -13.46
N SER A 205 -1.60 -15.03 -12.37
CA SER A 205 -1.77 -15.74 -11.10
C SER A 205 -3.09 -16.51 -10.99
N GLY A 206 -4.02 -16.26 -11.95
CA GLY A 206 -5.40 -16.72 -11.89
C GLY A 206 -6.24 -15.87 -10.92
N GLN A 207 -7.43 -15.48 -11.34
CA GLN A 207 -8.32 -14.60 -10.57
C GLN A 207 -9.71 -15.25 -10.41
N PRO A 208 -9.90 -16.13 -9.41
CA PRO A 208 -11.21 -16.70 -9.15
C PRO A 208 -12.21 -15.63 -8.70
N LEU A 209 -13.41 -15.68 -9.27
CA LEU A 209 -14.48 -14.72 -8.99
C LEU A 209 -15.82 -15.43 -8.85
N GLU A 210 -16.52 -15.15 -7.78
CA GLU A 210 -17.94 -15.42 -7.60
C GLU A 210 -18.64 -14.10 -7.32
N LEU A 211 -19.70 -13.79 -8.05
CA LEU A 211 -20.41 -12.52 -7.96
C LEU A 211 -21.91 -12.71 -8.20
N THR A 212 -22.72 -12.12 -7.35
CA THR A 212 -24.17 -11.96 -7.56
C THR A 212 -24.55 -10.51 -7.34
N ALA A 213 -25.39 -9.96 -8.20
CA ALA A 213 -25.88 -8.59 -8.11
C ALA A 213 -27.27 -8.42 -8.69
N GLY A 214 -28.09 -7.58 -8.08
CA GLY A 214 -29.30 -7.04 -8.69
C GLY A 214 -28.98 -5.85 -9.58
N LEU A 215 -29.46 -5.83 -10.81
CA LEU A 215 -29.26 -4.74 -11.76
C LEU A 215 -30.59 -4.04 -12.05
N ILE A 216 -30.62 -2.73 -11.91
CA ILE A 216 -31.71 -1.90 -12.40
C ILE A 216 -31.15 -1.04 -13.53
N ILE A 217 -31.64 -1.25 -14.74
CA ILE A 217 -31.13 -0.62 -15.96
C ILE A 217 -32.19 0.32 -16.51
N ASP A 218 -31.89 1.59 -16.61
CA ASP A 218 -32.66 2.58 -17.35
C ASP A 218 -31.88 3.09 -18.58
N GLU A 219 -32.38 4.09 -19.30
CA GLU A 219 -31.77 4.59 -20.52
C GLU A 219 -30.30 5.01 -20.33
N ASN A 220 -30.00 5.69 -19.24
CA ASN A 220 -28.69 6.29 -18.98
C ASN A 220 -27.93 5.67 -17.81
N ASN A 221 -28.61 4.99 -16.88
CA ASN A 221 -28.04 4.50 -15.65
C ASN A 221 -28.14 2.97 -15.52
N ILE A 222 -27.18 2.40 -14.82
CA ILE A 222 -27.28 1.07 -14.25
C ILE A 222 -27.05 1.20 -12.75
N GLU A 223 -28.06 0.82 -11.96
CA GLU A 223 -27.92 0.66 -10.52
C GLU A 223 -27.58 -0.81 -10.24
N ILE A 224 -26.52 -1.03 -9.51
CA ILE A 224 -26.07 -2.35 -9.05
C ILE A 224 -26.37 -2.42 -7.56
N ASN A 225 -27.39 -3.20 -7.21
CA ASN A 225 -27.85 -3.37 -5.84
C ASN A 225 -27.53 -4.78 -5.36
N ASP A 226 -27.47 -4.95 -4.04
CA ASP A 226 -27.21 -6.25 -3.42
C ASP A 226 -25.97 -6.96 -4.00
N LEU A 227 -24.96 -6.16 -4.37
CA LEU A 227 -23.69 -6.69 -4.85
C LEU A 227 -23.03 -7.51 -3.75
N VAL A 228 -22.86 -8.79 -3.99
CA VAL A 228 -22.14 -9.72 -3.13
C VAL A 228 -21.19 -10.53 -3.97
N GLY A 229 -19.93 -10.58 -3.57
CA GLY A 229 -18.95 -11.36 -4.31
C GLY A 229 -17.79 -11.85 -3.46
N ASN A 230 -16.99 -12.69 -4.08
CA ASN A 230 -15.74 -13.23 -3.55
C ASN A 230 -14.73 -13.27 -4.70
N ALA A 231 -13.67 -12.49 -4.58
CA ALA A 231 -12.56 -12.46 -5.53
C ALA A 231 -11.31 -12.98 -4.83
N SER A 232 -10.73 -14.08 -5.32
CA SER A 232 -9.52 -14.69 -4.75
C SER A 232 -9.59 -14.94 -3.23
N GLY A 233 -10.77 -15.31 -2.72
CA GLY A 233 -11.01 -15.54 -1.28
C GLY A 233 -11.42 -14.29 -0.49
N ASN A 234 -11.36 -13.09 -1.08
CA ASN A 234 -11.77 -11.84 -0.45
C ASN A 234 -13.22 -11.53 -0.76
N LYS A 235 -14.03 -11.40 0.27
CA LYS A 235 -15.45 -11.03 0.12
C LYS A 235 -15.59 -9.54 -0.09
N PHE A 236 -16.55 -9.17 -0.92
CA PHE A 236 -16.96 -7.79 -1.10
C PHE A 236 -18.47 -7.67 -1.23
N THR A 237 -19.00 -6.54 -0.80
CA THR A 237 -20.41 -6.20 -0.92
C THR A 237 -20.54 -4.73 -1.24
N GLY A 238 -21.68 -4.30 -1.81
CA GLY A 238 -21.90 -2.89 -2.04
C GLY A 238 -23.10 -2.56 -2.90
N THR A 239 -23.14 -1.28 -3.25
CA THR A 239 -24.08 -0.72 -4.20
C THR A 239 -23.34 0.26 -5.10
N LEU A 240 -23.62 0.23 -6.40
CA LEU A 240 -22.99 1.11 -7.37
C LEU A 240 -24.06 1.67 -8.30
N VAL A 241 -23.89 2.92 -8.71
CA VAL A 241 -24.68 3.54 -9.78
C VAL A 241 -23.71 4.01 -10.85
N THR A 242 -23.98 3.66 -12.11
CA THR A 242 -23.19 4.14 -13.24
C THR A 242 -24.03 5.01 -14.16
N ASP A 243 -23.53 6.19 -14.51
CA ASP A 243 -24.07 7.06 -15.53
C ASP A 243 -23.29 6.85 -16.85
N ARG A 244 -23.99 6.41 -17.89
CA ARG A 244 -23.45 6.12 -19.24
C ARG A 244 -23.74 7.22 -20.25
N SER A 245 -24.22 8.36 -19.82
CA SER A 245 -24.57 9.49 -20.70
C SER A 245 -23.34 10.18 -21.30
N SER A 246 -22.14 9.96 -20.74
CA SER A 246 -20.86 10.50 -21.18
C SER A 246 -19.95 9.43 -21.80
N LEU A 247 -18.91 9.87 -22.54
CA LEU A 247 -17.88 8.97 -23.12
C LEU A 247 -17.12 8.19 -22.02
N ALA A 248 -16.82 8.85 -20.89
CA ALA A 248 -16.25 8.23 -19.70
C ALA A 248 -17.42 7.88 -18.76
N PRO A 249 -17.63 6.59 -18.44
CA PRO A 249 -18.68 6.21 -17.49
C PRO A 249 -18.36 6.75 -16.09
N LYS A 250 -19.42 7.20 -15.40
CA LYS A 250 -19.30 7.68 -14.02
C LYS A 250 -19.86 6.65 -13.06
N PHE A 251 -19.10 6.29 -12.05
CA PHE A 251 -19.49 5.36 -11.00
C PHE A 251 -19.60 6.08 -9.66
N LYS A 252 -20.69 5.82 -8.94
CA LYS A 252 -20.90 6.29 -7.56
C LYS A 252 -21.40 5.14 -6.72
N GLY A 253 -21.00 5.08 -5.45
CA GLY A 253 -21.55 4.09 -4.54
C GLY A 253 -20.68 3.77 -3.35
N ASP A 254 -21.06 2.69 -2.69
CA ASP A 254 -20.43 2.19 -1.47
C ASP A 254 -19.92 0.78 -1.72
N LEU A 255 -18.67 0.51 -1.32
CA LEU A 255 -18.09 -0.82 -1.36
C LEU A 255 -17.50 -1.18 0.00
N THR A 256 -17.80 -2.38 0.45
CA THR A 256 -17.20 -2.99 1.63
C THR A 256 -16.42 -4.22 1.17
N ILE A 257 -15.14 -4.28 1.52
CA ILE A 257 -14.21 -5.33 1.08
C ILE A 257 -13.52 -5.90 2.32
N ASP A 258 -13.38 -7.21 2.43
CA ASP A 258 -12.77 -7.83 3.60
C ASP A 258 -11.29 -7.49 3.68
N LYS A 259 -10.52 -7.79 2.65
CA LYS A 259 -9.08 -7.65 2.65
C LYS A 259 -8.56 -7.08 1.33
N VAL A 260 -7.63 -6.13 1.42
CA VAL A 260 -6.94 -5.57 0.25
C VAL A 260 -5.45 -5.44 0.55
N GLU A 261 -4.61 -5.75 -0.42
CA GLU A 261 -3.16 -5.56 -0.35
C GLU A 261 -2.78 -4.20 -0.95
N THR A 262 -1.92 -3.46 -0.27
CA THR A 262 -1.50 -2.12 -0.74
C THR A 262 -0.77 -2.20 -2.08
N GLU A 263 0.01 -3.25 -2.31
CA GLU A 263 0.70 -3.49 -3.58
C GLU A 263 -0.28 -3.69 -4.73
N TRP A 264 -1.39 -4.43 -4.49
CA TRP A 264 -2.47 -4.61 -5.45
C TRP A 264 -3.16 -3.29 -5.81
N LEU A 265 -3.43 -2.45 -4.78
CA LEU A 265 -4.00 -1.11 -5.01
C LEU A 265 -3.06 -0.22 -5.82
N TYR A 266 -1.78 -0.27 -5.53
CA TYR A 266 -0.77 0.50 -6.27
C TYR A 266 -0.71 0.09 -7.75
N GLU A 267 -0.64 -1.23 -8.03
CA GLU A 267 -0.62 -1.75 -9.40
C GLU A 267 -1.92 -1.41 -10.15
N LEU A 268 -3.08 -1.54 -9.48
CA LEU A 268 -4.38 -1.14 -10.03
C LEU A 268 -4.40 0.34 -10.43
N ALA A 269 -3.76 1.15 -9.64
CA ALA A 269 -3.79 2.59 -9.72
C ALA A 269 -2.86 3.17 -10.79
N LEU A 270 -1.65 2.69 -10.89
CA LEU A 270 -0.60 3.21 -11.76
C LEU A 270 -0.27 2.29 -12.94
N GLY A 271 -0.85 1.09 -12.98
CA GLY A 271 -0.65 0.11 -14.05
C GLY A 271 0.74 -0.52 -14.07
N VAL A 272 1.52 -0.34 -13.01
CA VAL A 272 2.89 -0.84 -12.90
C VAL A 272 3.13 -1.47 -11.54
N GLN A 273 4.00 -2.46 -11.48
CA GLN A 273 4.36 -3.12 -10.22
C GLN A 273 5.08 -2.16 -9.28
N PHE A 274 4.85 -2.35 -7.98
CA PHE A 274 5.44 -1.54 -6.92
C PHE A 274 6.95 -1.77 -6.76
N LEU A 275 7.36 -3.04 -6.72
CA LEU A 275 8.76 -3.47 -6.64
C LEU A 275 9.16 -4.28 -7.87
N ASN A 276 10.43 -4.23 -8.21
CA ASN A 276 11.02 -5.14 -9.16
C ASN A 276 11.09 -6.55 -8.55
N LEU A 277 10.57 -7.55 -9.26
CA LEU A 277 10.46 -8.94 -8.78
C LEU A 277 11.83 -9.63 -8.55
N THR A 278 12.90 -9.09 -9.10
CA THR A 278 14.23 -9.71 -9.06
C THR A 278 15.08 -9.29 -7.86
N ASP A 279 14.95 -8.06 -7.39
CA ASP A 279 15.84 -7.46 -6.39
C ASP A 279 15.13 -6.66 -5.30
N ALA A 280 13.80 -6.69 -5.29
CA ALA A 280 12.94 -5.93 -4.36
C ALA A 280 13.24 -4.41 -4.30
N THR A 281 13.87 -3.85 -5.35
CA THR A 281 14.05 -2.40 -5.48
C THR A 281 12.77 -1.74 -5.99
N TRP A 282 12.67 -0.42 -5.82
CA TRP A 282 11.54 0.34 -6.36
C TRP A 282 11.44 0.19 -7.87
N SER A 283 10.21 0.09 -8.38
CA SER A 283 9.98 -0.04 -9.82
C SER A 283 10.52 1.15 -10.60
N THR A 284 11.24 0.85 -11.67
CA THR A 284 11.75 1.83 -12.67
C THR A 284 10.89 1.87 -13.92
N THR A 285 9.77 1.14 -13.94
CA THR A 285 8.83 1.12 -15.06
C THR A 285 8.08 2.44 -15.12
N ASP A 286 8.11 3.10 -16.28
CA ASP A 286 7.45 4.39 -16.47
C ASP A 286 5.93 4.26 -16.35
N PHE A 287 5.31 5.26 -15.70
CA PHE A 287 3.87 5.38 -15.60
C PHE A 287 3.25 5.63 -16.96
N LEU A 288 2.14 4.98 -17.23
CA LEU A 288 1.39 5.23 -18.45
C LEU A 288 0.52 6.49 -18.31
N PRO A 289 0.40 7.31 -19.37
CA PRO A 289 -0.58 8.39 -19.36
C PRO A 289 -2.00 7.82 -19.29
N PRO A 290 -2.95 8.53 -18.69
CA PRO A 290 -4.32 8.08 -18.55
C PRO A 290 -5.03 8.03 -19.92
N TYR A 291 -6.00 7.13 -20.06
CA TYR A 291 -6.87 7.08 -21.22
C TYR A 291 -7.94 8.19 -21.12
N GLU A 292 -8.29 8.80 -22.26
CA GLU A 292 -9.38 9.82 -22.30
C GLU A 292 -10.74 9.29 -21.85
N THR A 293 -10.94 7.97 -21.95
CA THR A 293 -12.17 7.27 -21.56
C THR A 293 -12.06 6.61 -20.18
N ALA A 294 -11.05 6.97 -19.38
CA ALA A 294 -10.89 6.42 -18.04
C ALA A 294 -12.15 6.67 -17.19
N PRO A 295 -12.64 5.68 -16.45
CA PRO A 295 -13.82 5.84 -15.62
C PRO A 295 -13.64 6.93 -14.57
N ILE A 296 -14.71 7.70 -14.33
CA ILE A 296 -14.80 8.65 -13.23
C ILE A 296 -15.49 7.92 -12.07
N SER A 297 -14.88 7.93 -10.89
CA SER A 297 -15.44 7.25 -9.74
C SER A 297 -15.56 8.18 -8.54
N GLU A 298 -16.65 8.04 -7.77
CA GLU A 298 -16.88 8.63 -6.46
C GLU A 298 -17.37 7.49 -5.55
N LEU A 299 -16.48 6.87 -4.79
CA LEU A 299 -16.77 5.67 -4.01
C LEU A 299 -16.45 5.87 -2.54
N SER A 300 -17.39 5.50 -1.67
CA SER A 300 -17.12 5.30 -0.25
C SER A 300 -16.64 3.86 -0.03
N LEU A 301 -15.43 3.71 0.48
CA LEU A 301 -14.81 2.42 0.68
C LEU A 301 -14.73 2.06 2.17
N LYS A 302 -15.04 0.81 2.49
CA LYS A 302 -14.83 0.21 3.81
C LYS A 302 -14.02 -1.06 3.64
N LEU A 303 -12.84 -1.11 4.24
CA LEU A 303 -11.97 -2.29 4.21
C LEU A 303 -11.88 -2.84 5.63
N SER A 304 -12.16 -4.14 5.82
CA SER A 304 -11.94 -4.77 7.13
C SER A 304 -10.44 -4.82 7.46
N GLU A 305 -9.61 -5.06 6.43
CA GLU A 305 -8.16 -5.16 6.56
C GLU A 305 -7.45 -4.60 5.31
N LEU A 306 -6.53 -3.67 5.53
CA LEU A 306 -5.56 -3.22 4.54
C LEU A 306 -4.19 -3.81 4.91
N VAL A 307 -3.71 -4.72 4.08
CA VAL A 307 -2.44 -5.41 4.30
C VAL A 307 -1.29 -4.54 3.83
N LEU A 308 -0.32 -4.39 4.70
CA LEU A 308 0.92 -3.68 4.44
C LEU A 308 2.05 -4.70 4.33
N PRO A 309 2.96 -4.60 3.35
CA PRO A 309 4.12 -5.47 3.28
C PRO A 309 5.00 -5.30 4.54
N ASP A 310 5.42 -6.40 5.11
CA ASP A 310 6.34 -6.47 6.25
C ASP A 310 5.92 -5.70 7.52
N LEU A 311 4.68 -5.20 7.56
CA LEU A 311 4.12 -4.46 8.69
C LEU A 311 2.76 -5.01 9.12
N PRO A 312 2.35 -4.75 10.38
CA PRO A 312 1.00 -5.04 10.82
C PRO A 312 -0.05 -4.35 9.94
N SER A 313 -1.12 -5.07 9.59
CA SER A 313 -2.21 -4.54 8.77
C SER A 313 -2.97 -3.41 9.46
N VAL A 314 -3.54 -2.51 8.66
CA VAL A 314 -4.51 -1.51 9.12
C VAL A 314 -5.91 -2.13 9.10
N ARG A 315 -6.67 -1.97 10.17
CA ARG A 315 -8.02 -2.54 10.31
C ARG A 315 -9.10 -1.47 10.26
N ASN A 316 -10.31 -1.87 9.84
CA ASN A 316 -11.48 -1.01 9.79
C ASN A 316 -11.22 0.30 9.03
N VAL A 317 -10.59 0.19 7.86
CA VAL A 317 -10.30 1.36 7.05
C VAL A 317 -11.57 1.88 6.40
N THR A 318 -11.83 3.17 6.51
CA THR A 318 -12.84 3.87 5.74
C THR A 318 -12.20 5.02 4.98
N THR A 319 -12.67 5.27 3.76
CA THR A 319 -12.16 6.37 2.95
C THR A 319 -13.10 6.70 1.79
N ASN A 320 -12.98 7.89 1.25
CA ASN A 320 -13.64 8.32 0.03
C ASN A 320 -12.63 8.32 -1.13
N LEU A 321 -12.90 7.51 -2.15
CA LEU A 321 -12.11 7.42 -3.36
C LEU A 321 -12.76 8.23 -4.47
N ARG A 322 -12.00 9.13 -5.06
CA ARG A 322 -12.41 9.85 -6.26
C ARG A 322 -11.39 9.64 -7.36
N THR A 323 -11.86 9.22 -8.55
CA THR A 323 -11.00 9.07 -9.73
C THR A 323 -11.51 9.92 -10.88
N GLU A 324 -10.60 10.50 -11.63
CA GLU A 324 -10.84 11.19 -12.90
C GLU A 324 -9.60 10.95 -13.78
N ALA A 325 -9.66 11.19 -15.09
CA ALA A 325 -8.54 10.88 -15.96
C ALA A 325 -7.19 11.45 -15.46
N GLY A 326 -6.29 10.57 -15.03
CA GLY A 326 -4.99 10.92 -14.48
C GLY A 326 -4.99 11.51 -13.07
N ILE A 327 -6.10 11.47 -12.36
CA ILE A 327 -6.20 11.99 -11.00
C ILE A 327 -6.89 10.97 -10.10
N ILE A 328 -6.30 10.74 -8.93
CA ILE A 328 -6.79 9.83 -7.92
C ILE A 328 -6.68 10.52 -6.57
N GLU A 329 -7.80 10.65 -5.88
CA GLU A 329 -7.89 11.24 -4.54
C GLU A 329 -8.46 10.21 -3.59
N ILE A 330 -7.78 10.00 -2.48
CA ILE A 330 -8.24 9.23 -1.35
C ILE A 330 -8.31 10.18 -0.16
N GLU A 331 -9.53 10.50 0.21
CA GLU A 331 -9.82 11.50 1.23
C GLU A 331 -10.42 10.83 2.47
N ASP A 332 -10.31 11.52 3.60
CA ASP A 332 -10.91 11.09 4.86
C ASP A 332 -10.51 9.66 5.26
N ILE A 333 -9.26 9.29 4.99
CA ILE A 333 -8.76 7.98 5.43
C ILE A 333 -8.87 7.91 6.95
N SER A 334 -9.51 6.86 7.45
CA SER A 334 -9.59 6.53 8.87
C SER A 334 -9.43 5.03 9.06
N GLY A 335 -8.69 4.61 10.07
CA GLY A 335 -8.45 3.20 10.35
C GLY A 335 -7.74 2.98 11.68
N LEU A 336 -7.55 1.72 12.05
CA LEU A 336 -6.83 1.31 13.26
C LEU A 336 -5.53 0.62 12.87
N TRP A 337 -4.40 1.18 13.30
CA TRP A 337 -3.10 0.56 13.10
C TRP A 337 -2.39 0.32 14.42
N ILE A 338 -2.08 -0.96 14.70
CA ILE A 338 -1.43 -1.41 15.95
C ILE A 338 -2.02 -0.75 17.22
N GLY A 339 -3.36 -0.66 17.28
CA GLY A 339 -4.11 -0.11 18.41
C GLY A 339 -4.23 1.41 18.45
N GLY A 340 -3.64 2.14 17.51
CA GLY A 340 -3.77 3.59 17.35
C GLY A 340 -4.71 3.96 16.21
N ASP A 341 -5.22 5.19 16.23
CA ASP A 341 -6.02 5.78 15.18
C ASP A 341 -5.13 6.30 14.05
N LEU A 342 -5.37 5.83 12.83
CA LEU A 342 -4.71 6.30 11.61
C LEU A 342 -5.67 7.16 10.81
N GLY A 343 -5.19 8.27 10.26
CA GLY A 343 -5.95 9.10 9.34
C GLY A 343 -5.07 9.84 8.35
N GLY A 344 -5.69 10.41 7.30
CA GLY A 344 -4.95 11.17 6.30
C GLY A 344 -5.65 11.28 4.96
N ASN A 345 -4.93 11.87 4.00
CA ASN A 345 -5.36 12.02 2.62
C ASN A 345 -4.19 11.72 1.68
N ILE A 346 -4.50 11.21 0.52
CA ILE A 346 -3.52 10.86 -0.50
C ILE A 346 -4.02 11.34 -1.86
N SER A 347 -3.16 11.99 -2.61
CA SER A 347 -3.47 12.49 -3.94
C SER A 347 -2.39 12.08 -4.93
N ILE A 348 -2.81 11.54 -6.07
CA ILE A 348 -1.94 11.35 -7.25
C ILE A 348 -2.50 12.13 -8.42
N SER A 349 -1.65 12.86 -9.10
CA SER A 349 -1.93 13.47 -10.39
C SER A 349 -0.92 12.96 -11.42
N ASN A 350 -1.40 12.27 -12.45
CA ASN A 350 -0.60 11.73 -13.55
C ASN A 350 -1.24 12.10 -14.90
N PRO A 351 -1.15 13.35 -15.34
CA PRO A 351 -1.83 13.79 -16.56
C PRO A 351 -1.17 13.31 -17.87
N ASP A 352 0.11 13.02 -17.86
CA ASP A 352 0.94 12.79 -19.05
C ASP A 352 2.03 11.71 -18.89
N GLY A 353 1.91 10.83 -17.89
CA GLY A 353 2.93 9.83 -17.55
C GLY A 353 3.97 10.35 -16.55
N LYS A 354 3.80 11.57 -16.04
CA LYS A 354 4.59 12.11 -14.95
C LYS A 354 3.70 12.33 -13.72
N ALA A 355 3.83 11.46 -12.75
CA ALA A 355 3.02 11.53 -11.54
C ALA A 355 3.56 12.57 -10.55
N PHE A 356 2.65 13.29 -9.92
CA PHE A 356 2.84 14.01 -8.67
C PHE A 356 2.03 13.28 -7.59
N ILE A 357 2.68 12.96 -6.50
CA ILE A 357 2.10 12.21 -5.38
C ILE A 357 2.24 13.03 -4.11
N SER A 358 1.14 13.22 -3.39
CA SER A 358 1.10 13.91 -2.11
C SER A 358 0.44 13.04 -1.06
N LEU A 359 1.03 13.00 0.12
CA LEU A 359 0.57 12.29 1.30
C LEU A 359 0.50 13.24 2.49
N ASP A 360 -0.65 13.30 3.13
CA ASP A 360 -0.82 13.83 4.47
C ASP A 360 -1.30 12.69 5.37
N THR A 361 -0.58 12.36 6.43
CA THR A 361 -0.97 11.27 7.32
C THR A 361 -0.66 11.58 8.77
N PHE A 362 -1.50 11.03 9.65
CA PHE A 362 -1.26 11.00 11.08
C PHE A 362 -1.65 9.64 11.65
N ILE A 363 -0.96 9.27 12.72
CA ILE A 363 -1.25 8.11 13.55
C ILE A 363 -1.20 8.60 14.99
N THR A 364 -2.17 8.19 15.81
CA THR A 364 -2.23 8.62 17.21
C THR A 364 -2.40 7.43 18.13
N GLY A 365 -1.53 7.31 19.13
CA GLY A 365 -1.61 6.31 20.18
C GLY A 365 -1.28 4.88 19.76
N ALA A 366 -0.56 4.69 18.66
CA ALA A 366 -0.17 3.36 18.18
C ALA A 366 0.81 2.68 19.17
N ASP A 367 0.65 1.37 19.36
CA ASP A 367 1.51 0.56 20.21
C ASP A 367 2.78 0.15 19.47
N LEU A 368 3.95 0.48 20.01
CA LEU A 368 5.24 0.13 19.43
C LEU A 368 5.57 -1.36 19.54
N THR A 369 4.95 -2.09 20.46
CA THR A 369 5.28 -3.49 20.74
C THR A 369 5.22 -4.41 19.50
N PRO A 370 4.22 -4.30 18.61
CA PRO A 370 4.18 -5.12 17.40
C PRO A 370 5.22 -4.75 16.32
N LEU A 371 5.86 -3.58 16.44
CA LEU A 371 6.90 -3.11 15.51
C LEU A 371 8.30 -3.54 15.95
N ASN A 372 8.42 -4.22 17.09
CA ASN A 372 9.71 -4.60 17.61
C ASN A 372 10.44 -5.55 16.68
N TRP A 373 11.65 -5.14 16.31
CA TRP A 373 12.66 -6.09 15.92
C TRP A 373 12.94 -6.98 17.11
N HIS A 374 12.74 -8.26 16.92
CA HIS A 374 13.07 -9.22 17.95
C HIS A 374 14.59 -9.21 18.12
N ALA A 375 15.04 -8.99 19.34
CA ALA A 375 16.38 -9.41 19.72
C ALA A 375 16.55 -10.89 19.34
N GLU A 376 17.74 -11.35 19.03
CA GLU A 376 18.01 -12.78 18.77
C GLU A 376 17.44 -13.70 19.86
N THR A 377 17.15 -13.17 21.04
CA THR A 377 16.53 -13.85 22.18
C THR A 377 15.01 -13.92 22.12
N GLY A 378 14.35 -13.24 21.15
CA GLY A 378 12.89 -13.12 21.07
C GLY A 378 12.26 -12.15 22.09
N GLU A 379 13.06 -11.42 22.87
CA GLU A 379 12.58 -10.42 23.83
C GLU A 379 12.23 -9.11 23.13
N THR A 380 11.18 -8.44 23.62
CA THR A 380 10.74 -7.13 23.15
C THR A 380 11.79 -6.07 23.47
N VAL A 381 12.35 -5.41 22.45
CA VAL A 381 13.39 -4.40 22.62
C VAL A 381 12.82 -3.05 23.06
N MET A 382 11.60 -2.71 22.62
CA MET A 382 11.01 -1.40 22.85
C MET A 382 9.50 -1.51 23.07
N GLN A 383 8.96 -0.80 24.05
CA GLN A 383 7.54 -0.70 24.34
C GLN A 383 7.16 0.77 24.52
N GLY A 384 5.91 1.10 24.29
CA GLY A 384 5.40 2.46 24.42
C GLY A 384 4.39 2.79 23.35
N LYS A 385 4.02 4.05 23.26
CA LYS A 385 3.12 4.55 22.23
C LYS A 385 3.82 5.55 21.32
N ILE A 386 3.36 5.57 20.07
CA ILE A 386 3.84 6.53 19.07
C ILE A 386 2.66 7.27 18.44
N ASP A 387 2.82 8.60 18.36
CA ASP A 387 2.06 9.42 17.43
C ASP A 387 2.98 9.81 16.27
N ILE A 388 2.46 9.77 15.07
CA ILE A 388 3.18 10.16 13.84
C ILE A 388 2.33 11.21 13.14
N ALA A 389 2.93 12.32 12.74
CA ALA A 389 2.30 13.27 11.85
C ALA A 389 3.31 13.71 10.79
N GLY A 390 2.91 13.70 9.53
CA GLY A 390 3.82 14.07 8.45
C GLY A 390 3.12 14.30 7.13
N ASN A 391 3.76 15.13 6.32
CA ASN A 391 3.39 15.34 4.93
C ASN A 391 4.58 15.07 4.03
N LEU A 392 4.32 14.45 2.90
CA LEU A 392 5.33 14.09 1.92
C LEU A 392 4.79 14.34 0.51
N GLU A 393 5.62 14.83 -0.38
CA GLU A 393 5.29 15.02 -1.78
C GLU A 393 6.47 14.65 -2.67
N GLY A 394 6.17 14.07 -3.83
CA GLY A 394 7.18 13.69 -4.80
C GLY A 394 6.63 13.69 -6.22
N THR A 395 7.52 13.77 -7.21
CA THR A 395 7.14 13.75 -8.62
C THR A 395 8.15 12.96 -9.45
N GLY A 396 7.66 12.18 -10.39
CA GLY A 396 8.53 11.35 -11.24
C GLY A 396 7.78 10.69 -12.39
N THR A 397 8.52 10.09 -13.30
CA THR A 397 7.96 9.28 -14.40
C THR A 397 7.81 7.81 -14.04
N ASN A 398 8.40 7.40 -12.93
CA ASN A 398 8.30 6.08 -12.32
C ASN A 398 8.40 6.21 -10.80
N LEU A 399 8.22 5.11 -10.07
CA LEU A 399 8.24 5.13 -8.61
C LEU A 399 9.59 5.54 -8.03
N THR A 400 10.69 5.04 -8.60
CA THR A 400 12.04 5.41 -8.18
C THR A 400 12.26 6.92 -8.25
N ASP A 401 11.84 7.56 -9.35
CA ASP A 401 11.95 9.01 -9.52
C ASP A 401 11.08 9.78 -8.51
N VAL A 402 9.85 9.31 -8.27
CA VAL A 402 8.95 9.90 -7.27
C VAL A 402 9.62 9.89 -5.90
N ILE A 403 10.17 8.73 -5.48
CA ILE A 403 10.85 8.60 -4.20
C ILE A 403 12.12 9.47 -4.16
N ALA A 404 12.91 9.49 -5.23
CA ALA A 404 14.13 10.30 -5.32
C ALA A 404 13.86 11.80 -5.26
N SER A 405 12.68 12.24 -5.67
CA SER A 405 12.26 13.65 -5.59
C SER A 405 11.51 14.00 -4.30
N MET A 406 11.30 13.02 -3.42
CA MET A 406 10.43 13.20 -2.27
C MET A 406 10.94 14.23 -1.29
N ASN A 407 10.05 15.16 -0.89
CA ASN A 407 10.31 16.20 0.09
C ASN A 407 9.16 16.27 1.10
N GLY A 408 9.48 16.77 2.29
CA GLY A 408 8.50 16.93 3.34
C GLY A 408 9.10 16.79 4.72
N GLY A 409 8.27 16.38 5.68
CA GLY A 409 8.74 16.17 7.04
C GLY A 409 7.60 15.89 8.00
N GLY A 410 7.94 15.78 9.26
CA GLY A 410 6.97 15.45 10.28
C GLY A 410 7.56 15.33 11.66
N LEU A 411 6.79 14.70 12.51
CA LEU A 411 7.10 14.51 13.93
C LEU A 411 6.71 13.11 14.37
N TYR A 412 7.60 12.46 15.10
CA TYR A 412 7.31 11.30 15.92
C TYR A 412 7.23 11.74 17.38
N ASN A 413 6.11 11.50 18.05
CA ASN A 413 5.98 11.65 19.49
C ASN A 413 5.90 10.28 20.13
N LEU A 414 6.88 9.96 20.94
CA LEU A 414 6.93 8.73 21.72
C LEU A 414 6.47 9.05 23.15
N THR A 415 5.59 8.24 23.69
CA THR A 415 5.10 8.36 25.06
C THR A 415 5.20 7.03 25.77
N ASP A 416 5.52 7.09 27.07
CA ASP A 416 5.72 5.92 27.93
C ASP A 416 6.69 4.90 27.29
N LEU A 417 7.77 5.42 26.70
CA LEU A 417 8.76 4.63 25.99
C LEU A 417 9.63 3.89 27.00
N SER A 418 9.65 2.57 26.93
CA SER A 418 10.57 1.70 27.66
C SER A 418 11.44 0.93 26.67
N ILE A 419 12.73 1.08 26.79
CA ILE A 419 13.72 0.45 25.91
C ILE A 419 14.53 -0.56 26.73
N ASN A 420 14.46 -1.84 26.38
CA ASN A 420 15.26 -2.90 26.98
C ASN A 420 16.70 -2.84 26.48
N SER A 421 17.38 -1.77 26.82
CA SER A 421 18.77 -1.51 26.39
C SER A 421 19.30 -0.30 27.17
N PHE A 422 20.60 -0.25 27.44
CA PHE A 422 21.33 0.86 28.07
C PHE A 422 20.68 1.49 29.34
N GLY A 423 20.33 0.71 30.32
CA GLY A 423 19.87 1.23 31.61
C GLY A 423 21.02 1.68 32.55
N PRO A 424 20.67 2.18 33.78
CA PRO A 424 21.63 2.77 34.72
C PRO A 424 22.65 1.76 35.27
N ASN A 425 22.32 0.47 35.29
CA ASN A 425 23.17 -0.55 35.91
C ASN A 425 24.32 -1.03 35.01
N ILE A 426 24.27 -0.77 33.72
CA ILE A 426 25.28 -1.28 32.77
C ILE A 426 26.70 -0.86 33.17
N LEU A 427 26.90 0.39 33.58
CA LEU A 427 28.23 0.84 33.98
C LEU A 427 28.77 0.06 35.20
N SER A 428 27.93 -0.21 36.19
CA SER A 428 28.31 -0.99 37.37
C SER A 428 28.59 -2.45 37.04
N ASP A 429 27.82 -3.02 36.12
CA ASP A 429 28.02 -4.39 35.66
C ASP A 429 29.30 -4.53 34.80
N ILE A 430 29.62 -3.55 33.97
CA ILE A 430 30.89 -3.46 33.26
C ILE A 430 32.05 -3.39 34.27
N PHE A 431 31.95 -2.57 35.33
CA PHE A 431 32.98 -2.53 36.38
C PHE A 431 33.17 -3.91 37.00
N THR A 432 32.07 -4.60 37.32
CA THR A 432 32.13 -5.94 37.94
C THR A 432 32.82 -6.95 37.03
N LYS A 433 32.56 -6.92 35.72
CA LYS A 433 33.21 -7.81 34.73
C LYS A 433 34.68 -7.49 34.51
N THR A 434 35.01 -6.20 34.43
CA THR A 434 36.35 -5.74 34.05
C THR A 434 37.32 -5.63 35.20
N ASP A 435 36.83 -5.60 36.46
CA ASP A 435 37.66 -5.56 37.69
C ASP A 435 38.27 -6.92 38.06
N VAL A 436 38.07 -7.95 37.22
CA VAL A 436 38.66 -9.30 37.43
C VAL A 436 40.12 -9.31 36.98
N GLU A 437 40.96 -9.94 37.80
CA GLU A 437 42.40 -10.06 37.46
C GLU A 437 42.63 -10.82 36.14
N GLY A 438 43.39 -10.21 35.24
CA GLY A 438 43.70 -10.77 33.93
C GLY A 438 42.71 -10.40 32.81
N TYR A 439 41.69 -9.57 33.07
CA TYR A 439 40.83 -9.08 32.03
C TYR A 439 41.57 -8.12 31.08
N GLU A 440 41.49 -8.39 29.78
CA GLU A 440 42.11 -7.55 28.74
C GLU A 440 41.12 -6.43 28.35
N LEU A 441 41.44 -5.19 28.77
CA LEU A 441 40.63 -3.99 28.49
C LEU A 441 40.81 -3.52 27.03
N LEU A 442 40.60 -4.43 26.07
CA LEU A 442 40.55 -4.13 24.66
C LEU A 442 39.16 -3.65 24.26
N PRO A 443 39.02 -2.68 23.34
CA PRO A 443 37.72 -2.20 22.89
C PRO A 443 36.77 -3.30 22.41
N GLU A 444 37.32 -4.33 21.77
CA GLU A 444 36.54 -5.49 21.27
C GLU A 444 35.93 -6.30 22.43
N ASN A 445 36.71 -6.57 23.48
CA ASN A 445 36.25 -7.31 24.66
C ASN A 445 35.20 -6.51 25.43
N VAL A 446 35.46 -5.22 25.65
CA VAL A 446 34.53 -4.30 26.31
C VAL A 446 33.25 -4.13 25.50
N GLY A 447 33.36 -3.98 24.17
CA GLY A 447 32.21 -3.89 23.26
C GLY A 447 31.32 -5.13 23.28
N LYS A 448 31.95 -6.31 23.37
CA LYS A 448 31.20 -7.58 23.53
C LYS A 448 30.48 -7.62 24.87
N ASP A 449 31.14 -7.26 25.97
CA ASP A 449 30.51 -7.23 27.28
C ASP A 449 29.38 -6.20 27.37
N VAL A 450 29.54 -5.03 26.75
CA VAL A 450 28.45 -4.05 26.59
C VAL A 450 27.28 -4.69 25.86
N ASN A 451 27.52 -5.33 24.70
CA ASN A 451 26.45 -5.97 23.92
C ASN A 451 25.70 -7.04 24.72
N ASP A 452 26.39 -7.83 25.53
CA ASP A 452 25.80 -8.87 26.37
C ASP A 452 25.00 -8.32 27.58
N LEU A 453 25.24 -7.07 27.96
CA LEU A 453 24.59 -6.39 29.08
C LEU A 453 23.40 -5.54 28.63
N LEU A 454 23.40 -5.02 27.39
CA LEU A 454 22.32 -4.16 26.88
C LEU A 454 20.91 -4.69 27.12
N PRO A 455 20.61 -5.99 26.87
CA PRO A 455 19.25 -6.52 27.05
C PRO A 455 18.83 -6.74 28.52
N LYS A 456 19.73 -6.52 29.49
CA LYS A 456 19.48 -6.82 30.91
C LYS A 456 19.00 -5.64 31.72
N ASP A 457 18.94 -4.48 31.10
CA ASP A 457 18.58 -3.25 31.79
C ASP A 457 17.59 -2.43 30.94
N ASN A 458 16.80 -1.57 31.57
CA ASN A 458 15.75 -0.80 30.94
C ASN A 458 16.00 0.70 31.06
N PHE A 459 15.60 1.42 30.01
CA PHE A 459 15.56 2.88 30.01
C PHE A 459 14.15 3.38 29.69
N ASP A 460 13.56 4.11 30.62
CA ASP A 460 12.21 4.63 30.53
C ASP A 460 12.23 6.13 30.20
N ILE A 461 11.49 6.53 29.17
CA ILE A 461 11.35 7.91 28.73
C ILE A 461 9.87 8.25 28.69
N ALA A 462 9.42 9.17 29.55
CA ALA A 462 8.02 9.53 29.63
C ALA A 462 7.49 10.17 28.33
N LYS A 463 8.31 11.00 27.67
CA LYS A 463 7.95 11.67 26.42
C LYS A 463 9.20 12.04 25.62
N LEU A 464 9.18 11.76 24.31
CA LEU A 464 10.23 12.11 23.37
C LEU A 464 9.62 12.56 22.05
N ALA A 465 9.95 13.79 21.62
CA ALA A 465 9.55 14.33 20.32
C ALA A 465 10.73 14.31 19.35
N ILE A 466 10.55 13.68 18.21
CA ILE A 466 11.58 13.45 17.19
C ILE A 466 11.13 14.08 15.86
N PRO A 467 11.50 15.32 15.56
CA PRO A 467 11.23 15.91 14.25
C PRO A 467 12.11 15.25 13.19
N PHE A 468 11.53 15.04 12.02
CA PHE A 468 12.25 14.55 10.85
C PHE A 468 11.99 15.41 9.61
N THR A 469 12.92 15.40 8.68
CA THR A 469 12.78 16.03 7.36
C THR A 469 13.12 15.03 6.28
N VAL A 470 12.42 15.13 5.15
CA VAL A 470 12.74 14.37 3.94
C VAL A 470 13.12 15.36 2.86
N THR A 471 14.24 15.15 2.21
CA THR A 471 14.71 15.99 1.10
C THR A 471 15.41 15.14 0.07
N GLY A 472 14.88 15.17 -1.17
CA GLY A 472 15.43 14.36 -2.26
C GLY A 472 15.46 12.88 -1.95
N GLY A 473 14.39 12.33 -1.37
CA GLY A 473 14.29 10.92 -1.00
C GLY A 473 15.15 10.50 0.19
N VAL A 474 15.73 11.45 0.91
CA VAL A 474 16.54 11.15 2.10
C VAL A 474 15.87 11.73 3.34
N GLN A 475 15.49 10.88 4.26
CA GLN A 475 15.01 11.29 5.56
C GLN A 475 16.17 11.49 6.55
N ARG A 476 16.06 12.53 7.36
CA ARG A 476 17.04 12.88 8.39
C ARG A 476 16.35 13.18 9.70
N ILE A 477 16.91 12.66 10.76
CA ILE A 477 16.68 13.06 12.14
C ILE A 477 17.94 13.76 12.64
N SER A 478 17.79 15.01 13.06
CA SER A 478 18.86 15.76 13.73
C SER A 478 19.18 15.15 15.08
N SER A 479 20.37 15.45 15.60
CA SER A 479 20.80 14.97 16.92
C SER A 479 19.80 15.38 18.01
N ILE A 480 19.35 14.39 18.79
CA ILE A 480 18.45 14.57 19.92
C ILE A 480 19.13 13.96 21.15
N THR A 481 19.20 14.72 22.23
CA THR A 481 19.76 14.25 23.50
C THR A 481 18.65 14.09 24.52
N VAL A 482 18.64 12.95 25.19
CA VAL A 482 17.80 12.67 26.37
C VAL A 482 18.73 12.60 27.57
N GLU A 483 18.51 13.50 28.52
CA GLU A 483 19.28 13.57 29.76
C GLU A 483 18.58 12.80 30.87
N ASN A 484 19.38 12.06 31.66
CA ASN A 484 18.99 11.37 32.86
C ASN A 484 20.07 11.62 33.93
N ASP A 485 19.74 11.40 35.18
CA ASP A 485 20.67 11.61 36.29
C ASP A 485 21.91 10.68 36.22
N ASP A 486 21.75 9.48 35.67
CA ASP A 486 22.80 8.44 35.61
C ASP A 486 23.54 8.41 34.27
N PHE A 487 22.93 8.85 33.18
CA PHE A 487 23.52 8.80 31.83
C PHE A 487 22.76 9.69 30.82
N ASN A 488 23.43 10.08 29.76
CA ASN A 488 22.84 10.80 28.63
C ASN A 488 22.85 9.92 27.39
N VAL A 489 21.75 9.97 26.62
CA VAL A 489 21.62 9.29 25.34
C VAL A 489 21.47 10.32 24.24
N THR A 490 22.34 10.29 23.25
CA THR A 490 22.26 11.15 22.09
C THR A 490 22.10 10.30 20.82
N GLY A 491 21.02 10.56 20.08
CA GLY A 491 20.70 9.81 18.86
C GLY A 491 20.56 10.73 17.66
N ALA A 492 21.01 10.27 16.50
CA ALA A 492 20.76 10.91 15.21
C ALA A 492 20.78 9.89 14.09
N GLY A 493 20.15 10.20 12.95
CA GLY A 493 20.03 9.20 11.92
C GLY A 493 19.63 9.71 10.55
N ARG A 494 19.93 8.88 9.55
CA ARG A 494 19.63 9.11 8.14
C ARG A 494 19.14 7.82 7.49
N ILE A 495 18.06 7.90 6.69
CA ILE A 495 17.62 6.84 5.78
C ILE A 495 17.62 7.35 4.35
N ASP A 496 18.20 6.60 3.47
CA ASP A 496 18.10 6.78 2.04
C ASP A 496 16.93 5.91 1.54
N LEU A 497 15.83 6.58 1.20
CA LEU A 497 14.61 5.94 0.75
C LEU A 497 14.79 5.26 -0.60
N VAL A 498 15.60 5.87 -1.47
CA VAL A 498 15.83 5.36 -2.83
C VAL A 498 16.62 4.06 -2.78
N ASN A 499 17.71 4.06 -2.01
CA ASN A 499 18.60 2.91 -1.90
C ASN A 499 18.18 1.95 -0.78
N GLN A 500 17.11 2.26 -0.04
CA GLN A 500 16.62 1.47 1.09
C GLN A 500 17.73 1.17 2.12
N THR A 501 18.56 2.16 2.40
CA THR A 501 19.68 2.03 3.31
C THR A 501 19.59 2.97 4.51
N ILE A 502 20.25 2.56 5.56
CA ILE A 502 20.21 3.13 6.88
C ILE A 502 21.62 3.45 7.39
N SER A 503 21.76 4.60 8.05
CA SER A 503 22.98 4.98 8.78
C SER A 503 22.58 5.81 10.00
N SER A 504 22.73 5.24 11.19
CA SER A 504 22.31 5.89 12.44
C SER A 504 23.17 5.49 13.63
N SER A 505 23.27 6.37 14.66
CA SER A 505 24.12 6.20 15.83
C SER A 505 23.42 6.66 17.11
N ILE A 506 23.58 5.88 18.20
CA ILE A 506 23.09 6.18 19.53
C ILE A 506 24.28 6.18 20.50
N ASP A 507 24.66 7.35 21.02
CA ASP A 507 25.72 7.54 22.01
C ASP A 507 25.17 7.44 23.41
N VAL A 508 25.75 6.62 24.24
CA VAL A 508 25.40 6.51 25.66
C VAL A 508 26.60 6.92 26.52
N LEU A 509 26.43 8.02 27.22
CA LEU A 509 27.41 8.61 28.13
C LEU A 509 26.95 8.46 29.56
N TYR A 510 27.63 7.65 30.37
CA TYR A 510 27.33 7.46 31.79
C TYR A 510 27.97 8.52 32.67
N ASP A 511 27.31 8.85 33.81
CA ASP A 511 27.96 9.53 34.92
C ASP A 511 28.72 8.52 35.78
N ALA A 512 30.05 8.64 35.84
CA ALA A 512 30.88 7.77 36.63
C ALA A 512 30.89 8.14 38.14
N GLY A 513 30.26 9.24 38.52
CA GLY A 513 30.18 9.70 39.93
C GLY A 513 31.56 9.75 40.59
N LEU A 514 31.73 8.99 41.67
CA LEU A 514 32.99 8.91 42.46
C LEU A 514 34.14 8.20 41.68
N GLU A 515 33.80 7.46 40.64
CA GLU A 515 34.78 6.76 39.81
C GLU A 515 35.18 7.62 38.58
N ALA A 516 34.66 8.85 38.50
CA ALA A 516 34.96 9.78 37.41
C ALA A 516 36.47 10.05 37.34
N GLN A 517 36.98 9.98 36.15
CA GLN A 517 38.39 10.18 35.87
C GLN A 517 38.57 11.46 35.06
N SER A 518 39.56 12.26 35.44
CA SER A 518 39.80 13.52 34.74
C SER A 518 40.30 13.26 33.29
N GLY A 519 39.43 13.57 32.30
CA GLY A 519 39.74 13.46 30.84
C GLY A 519 39.42 12.10 30.20
N ALA A 520 38.64 11.24 30.88
CA ALA A 520 38.07 10.02 30.30
C ALA A 520 36.58 9.89 30.67
N THR A 521 35.73 9.58 29.72
CA THR A 521 34.30 9.40 29.93
C THR A 521 33.86 7.95 29.66
N PRO A 522 33.00 7.38 30.53
CA PRO A 522 32.43 6.06 30.30
C PRO A 522 31.33 6.15 29.22
N GLU A 523 31.75 6.00 27.99
CA GLU A 523 30.88 6.17 26.84
C GLU A 523 31.06 5.06 25.83
N PHE A 524 29.96 4.65 25.19
CA PHE A 524 29.95 3.77 24.03
C PHE A 524 28.89 4.20 23.04
N SER A 525 29.02 3.75 21.77
CA SER A 525 28.00 3.93 20.77
C SER A 525 27.45 2.64 20.23
N ILE A 526 26.20 2.71 19.79
CA ILE A 526 25.51 1.66 19.04
C ILE A 526 25.23 2.21 17.65
N ASP A 527 25.83 1.58 16.64
CA ASP A 527 25.67 1.92 15.24
C ASP A 527 24.78 0.93 14.51
N PHE A 528 23.96 1.42 13.58
CA PHE A 528 23.26 0.57 12.63
C PHE A 528 23.54 1.09 11.22
N GLU A 529 24.03 0.23 10.35
CA GLU A 529 24.39 0.58 8.98
C GLU A 529 23.95 -0.50 7.99
N GLY A 530 23.73 -0.12 6.72
CA GLY A 530 23.47 -1.03 5.62
C GLY A 530 22.02 -1.06 5.16
N ASP A 531 21.52 -2.23 4.82
CA ASP A 531 20.18 -2.45 4.30
C ASP A 531 19.11 -2.16 5.36
N LEU A 532 18.05 -1.46 4.96
CA LEU A 532 16.96 -1.06 5.84
C LEU A 532 16.20 -2.25 6.42
N SER A 533 16.08 -3.32 5.64
CA SER A 533 15.40 -4.54 6.05
C SER A 533 16.22 -5.38 7.05
N ASN A 534 17.56 -5.25 7.01
CA ASN A 534 18.45 -6.00 7.87
C ASN A 534 19.73 -5.21 8.19
N PRO A 535 19.62 -4.13 8.98
CA PRO A 535 20.78 -3.28 9.30
C PRO A 535 21.79 -4.01 10.19
N THR A 536 23.04 -3.78 9.90
CA THR A 536 24.15 -4.31 10.70
C THR A 536 24.33 -3.47 11.95
N LYS A 537 24.15 -4.07 13.14
CA LYS A 537 24.43 -3.46 14.43
C LYS A 537 25.91 -3.60 14.77
N SER A 538 26.56 -2.53 15.20
CA SER A 538 27.89 -2.56 15.79
C SER A 538 27.98 -1.74 17.08
N ILE A 539 28.90 -2.10 17.98
CA ILE A 539 29.15 -1.38 19.21
C ILE A 539 30.58 -0.88 19.20
N ASN A 540 30.71 0.40 19.41
CA ASN A 540 32.01 1.04 19.59
C ASN A 540 32.22 1.41 21.05
N ALA A 541 33.08 0.64 21.71
CA ALA A 541 33.40 0.80 23.12
C ALA A 541 34.81 1.38 23.34
N ASN A 542 35.40 2.09 22.36
CA ASN A 542 36.74 2.64 22.51
C ASN A 542 36.87 3.59 23.71
N ALA A 543 35.88 4.50 23.92
CA ALA A 543 35.88 5.43 25.05
C ALA A 543 35.74 4.71 26.37
N MET A 544 34.81 3.78 26.44
CA MET A 544 34.61 2.96 27.63
C MET A 544 35.87 2.16 27.99
N SER A 545 36.49 1.51 27.01
CA SER A 545 37.74 0.76 27.21
C SER A 545 38.85 1.63 27.79
N ASN A 546 38.99 2.83 27.30
CA ASN A 546 39.92 3.80 27.83
C ASN A 546 39.62 4.24 29.24
N PHE A 547 38.40 4.59 29.52
CA PHE A 547 37.95 4.93 30.86
C PHE A 547 38.29 3.81 31.86
N LEU A 548 37.95 2.57 31.49
CA LEU A 548 38.24 1.39 32.29
C LEU A 548 39.73 1.16 32.54
N SER A 549 40.54 1.36 31.49
CA SER A 549 41.98 1.21 31.59
C SER A 549 42.61 2.18 32.58
N ILE A 550 42.14 3.43 32.56
CA ILE A 550 42.62 4.42 33.49
C ILE A 550 42.11 4.16 34.91
N ARG A 551 40.85 3.80 35.03
CA ARG A 551 40.24 3.42 36.31
C ARG A 551 41.01 2.25 36.96
N ALA A 552 41.34 1.22 36.17
CA ALA A 552 42.13 0.07 36.64
C ALA A 552 43.51 0.50 37.12
N TYR A 553 44.15 1.37 36.33
CA TYR A 553 45.47 1.92 36.71
C TYR A 553 45.41 2.72 38.05
N GLU A 554 44.42 3.60 38.19
CA GLU A 554 44.26 4.38 39.40
C GLU A 554 43.95 3.51 40.63
N ARG A 555 43.21 2.44 40.48
CA ARG A 555 42.94 1.45 41.53
C ARG A 555 44.20 0.72 41.94
N GLU A 556 44.99 0.25 40.97
CA GLU A 556 46.26 -0.42 41.25
C GLU A 556 47.26 0.54 41.89
N ARG A 557 47.33 1.77 41.43
CA ARG A 557 48.12 2.81 42.05
C ARG A 557 47.74 3.01 43.53
N ARG A 558 46.41 3.20 43.82
CA ARG A 558 45.95 3.34 45.21
C ARG A 558 46.30 2.10 46.06
N ARG A 559 46.21 0.90 45.47
CA ARG A 559 46.61 -0.34 46.13
C ARG A 559 48.09 -0.35 46.48
N VAL A 560 48.94 0.04 45.53
CA VAL A 560 50.37 0.13 45.71
C VAL A 560 50.70 1.20 46.76
N GLU A 561 50.06 2.37 46.70
CA GLU A 561 50.24 3.44 47.70
C GLU A 561 49.87 2.97 49.11
N LEU A 562 48.74 2.27 49.26
CA LEU A 562 48.31 1.70 50.54
C LEU A 562 49.25 0.62 51.05
N LEU A 563 49.77 -0.24 50.14
CA LEU A 563 50.77 -1.24 50.50
C LEU A 563 52.09 -0.58 50.91
N GLN A 564 52.51 0.45 50.16
CA GLN A 564 53.71 1.21 50.53
C GLN A 564 53.53 1.95 51.85
N ALA A 565 52.37 2.60 52.07
CA ALA A 565 52.05 3.23 53.34
C ALA A 565 52.07 2.22 54.50
N SER A 566 51.52 1.02 54.30
CA SER A 566 51.55 -0.05 55.29
C SER A 566 52.94 -0.59 55.59
N ILE A 567 53.82 -0.64 54.56
CA ILE A 567 55.22 -1.01 54.72
C ILE A 567 56.00 0.09 55.43
N LEU A 568 55.72 1.35 55.09
CA LEU A 568 56.31 2.52 55.70
C LEU A 568 55.90 2.70 57.19
N GLU A 569 54.61 2.45 57.49
CA GLU A 569 54.11 2.44 58.85
C GLU A 569 54.84 1.37 59.68
N LYS A 570 55.12 0.20 59.10
CA LYS A 570 55.94 -0.85 59.74
C LYS A 570 57.42 -0.50 59.79
N GLN A 571 57.92 0.32 58.88
CA GLN A 571 59.33 0.78 58.86
C GLN A 571 59.54 2.08 59.61
N ALA A 572 58.53 2.98 59.73
CA ALA A 572 58.56 4.23 60.50
C ALA A 572 58.83 3.96 61.99
N LEU A 573 58.41 2.82 62.47
CA LEU A 573 58.79 2.30 63.77
C LEU A 573 60.30 1.97 63.90
N ARG A 574 61.03 2.03 62.77
CA ARG A 574 62.45 1.63 62.79
C ARG A 574 63.47 2.72 62.47
N ARG A 575 63.19 3.86 61.91
CA ARG A 575 64.18 4.96 61.72
C ARG A 575 63.66 6.21 61.05
N GLU A 576 63.96 7.36 61.59
CA GLU A 576 63.72 8.72 61.07
C GLU A 576 64.40 9.04 59.73
N ILE A 577 65.36 8.21 59.29
CA ILE A 577 66.15 8.40 58.08
C ILE A 577 65.43 7.93 56.79
N ALA A 578 64.44 7.04 56.93
CA ALA A 578 63.68 6.57 55.77
C ALA A 578 62.64 7.61 55.28
N LEU A 579 62.27 8.57 56.14
CA LEU A 579 61.19 9.54 55.87
C LEU A 579 61.52 10.49 54.70
N VAL A 580 62.75 10.92 54.58
CA VAL A 580 63.17 11.87 53.53
C VAL A 580 63.22 11.18 52.16
N LYS A 581 63.66 9.92 52.14
CA LYS A 581 63.75 9.13 50.90
C LYS A 581 62.39 8.70 50.39
N ASP A 582 61.49 8.48 51.32
CA ASP A 582 60.11 8.09 51.04
C ASP A 582 59.25 9.26 50.48
N GLN A 583 59.47 10.46 51.00
CA GLN A 583 58.82 11.67 50.49
C GLN A 583 59.21 12.00 49.04
N GLN A 584 60.39 11.63 48.63
CA GLN A 584 60.86 11.79 47.26
C GLN A 584 60.19 10.79 46.31
N LEU A 585 60.06 9.53 46.75
CA LEU A 585 59.38 8.48 45.97
C LEU A 585 57.87 8.78 45.78
N GLN A 586 57.20 9.32 46.80
CA GLN A 586 55.81 9.72 46.72
C GLN A 586 55.57 10.85 45.69
N ARG A 587 56.50 11.80 45.55
CA ARG A 587 56.41 12.89 44.55
C ARG A 587 56.60 12.39 43.15
N GLU A 588 57.51 11.48 42.91
CA GLU A 588 57.78 10.88 41.57
C GLU A 588 56.58 10.01 41.15
N GLU A 589 55.98 9.27 42.09
CA GLU A 589 54.80 8.44 41.83
C GLU A 589 53.56 9.27 41.49
N GLN A 590 53.31 10.36 42.21
CA GLN A 590 52.25 11.29 41.91
C GLN A 590 52.40 11.96 40.53
N ALA A 591 53.68 12.28 40.16
CA ALA A 591 53.93 12.87 38.86
C ALA A 591 53.71 11.87 37.68
N ARG A 592 54.08 10.59 37.94
CA ARG A 592 53.81 9.51 36.97
C ARG A 592 52.34 9.24 36.78
N LEU A 593 51.60 9.16 37.92
CA LEU A 593 50.17 8.92 37.91
C LEU A 593 49.36 10.05 37.26
N PHE A 594 49.80 11.29 37.47
CA PHE A 594 49.23 12.44 36.81
C PHE A 594 49.44 12.38 35.26
N SER A 595 50.60 11.91 34.82
CA SER A 595 50.88 11.74 33.41
C SER A 595 50.09 10.58 32.77
N GLU A 596 49.92 9.48 33.51
CA GLU A 596 49.08 8.35 33.06
C GLU A 596 47.58 8.67 33.03
N GLU A 597 47.09 9.49 33.98
CA GLU A 597 45.73 9.98 34.01
C GLU A 597 45.44 10.91 32.81
N GLN A 598 46.37 11.74 32.41
CA GLN A 598 46.28 12.58 31.21
C GLN A 598 46.21 11.74 29.93
N GLU A 599 46.95 10.64 29.82
CA GLU A 599 46.90 9.72 28.68
C GLU A 599 45.58 8.94 28.64
N ARG A 600 45.02 8.51 29.80
CA ARG A 600 43.71 7.90 29.93
C ARG A 600 42.61 8.81 29.42
N LEU A 601 42.61 10.07 29.85
CA LEU A 601 41.63 11.10 29.47
C LEU A 601 41.60 11.37 27.98
N ARG A 602 42.74 11.28 27.30
CA ARG A 602 42.85 11.50 25.87
C ARG A 602 42.25 10.34 25.06
N VAL A 603 42.46 9.12 25.54
CA VAL A 603 41.97 7.91 24.88
C VAL A 603 40.47 7.74 25.05
N GLU A 604 39.90 8.09 26.23
CA GLU A 604 38.43 8.08 26.47
C GLU A 604 37.69 9.11 25.61
N LYS A 605 38.27 10.31 25.46
CA LYS A 605 37.68 11.34 24.62
C LYS A 605 37.60 10.93 23.14
N ALA A 606 38.60 10.20 22.67
CA ALA A 606 38.63 9.69 21.29
C ALA A 606 37.59 8.59 21.06
N ALA A 607 37.37 7.70 22.06
CA ALA A 607 36.37 6.64 21.96
C ALA A 607 34.94 7.18 22.09
N ARG A 608 34.71 8.27 22.86
CA ARG A 608 33.42 8.96 22.96
C ARG A 608 32.99 9.59 21.63
N ILE A 609 33.93 10.24 20.93
CA ILE A 609 33.64 10.85 19.62
C ILE A 609 33.22 9.77 18.59
N LYS A 610 33.86 8.61 18.65
CA LYS A 610 33.51 7.51 17.76
C LYS A 610 32.15 6.92 18.10
N ALA A 611 31.85 6.72 19.42
CA ALA A 611 30.56 6.26 19.92
C ALA A 611 29.40 7.20 19.55
N GLU A 612 29.63 8.52 19.45
CA GLU A 612 28.65 9.50 19.03
C GLU A 612 28.39 9.49 17.51
N GLN A 613 29.42 9.20 16.71
CA GLN A 613 29.29 9.05 15.27
C GLN A 613 28.47 7.81 14.89
N ASP A 614 28.69 6.73 15.61
CA ASP A 614 28.06 5.44 15.37
C ASP A 614 26.55 5.43 15.80
N ALA A 615 26.14 6.15 16.89
CA ALA A 615 24.74 6.30 17.32
C ALA A 615 23.93 7.22 16.40
N LYS A 616 24.58 8.18 15.75
CA LYS A 616 23.91 9.07 14.82
C LYS A 616 23.47 8.33 13.54
N ALA A 617 24.33 7.43 13.03
CA ALA A 617 24.00 6.63 11.87
C ALA A 617 22.82 5.65 12.11
N ALA A 618 22.57 5.15 13.34
CA ALA A 618 21.45 4.24 13.64
C ALA A 618 20.07 4.92 13.78
N ALA A 619 20.03 6.17 14.23
CA ALA A 619 18.76 6.90 14.37
C ALA A 619 18.23 7.43 13.03
N ASP A 620 19.12 7.86 12.13
CA ASP A 620 18.74 8.32 10.78
C ASP A 620 18.10 7.19 9.94
N ALA A 621 18.52 5.96 10.16
CA ALA A 621 18.04 4.80 9.45
C ALA A 621 16.61 4.36 9.83
N GLU A 622 16.23 4.43 11.11
CA GLU A 622 14.89 4.05 11.54
C GLU A 622 13.86 5.08 11.14
N ALA A 623 14.23 6.33 11.18
CA ALA A 623 13.36 7.42 10.77
C ALA A 623 13.06 7.39 9.26
N GLN A 624 14.02 7.00 8.47
CA GLN A 624 13.88 6.84 7.03
C GLN A 624 13.00 5.66 6.66
N ARG A 625 13.12 4.55 7.35
CA ARG A 625 12.25 3.40 7.17
C ARG A 625 10.77 3.74 7.40
N ILE A 626 10.49 4.52 8.47
CA ILE A 626 9.12 4.93 8.81
C ILE A 626 8.56 5.93 7.77
N ALA A 627 9.41 6.80 7.23
CA ALA A 627 8.99 7.74 6.18
C ALA A 627 8.80 7.06 4.83
N ASP A 628 9.65 6.10 4.48
CA ASP A 628 9.50 5.29 3.27
C ASP A 628 8.21 4.50 3.26
N GLU A 629 7.84 4.01 4.42
CA GLU A 629 6.61 3.26 4.56
C GLU A 629 5.36 4.15 4.48
N ALA A 630 5.44 5.35 5.04
CA ALA A 630 4.40 6.36 4.88
C ALA A 630 4.27 6.80 3.41
N ILE A 631 5.40 6.96 2.72
CA ILE A 631 5.47 7.29 1.29
C ILE A 631 4.91 6.17 0.42
N LYS A 632 5.25 4.93 0.74
CA LYS A 632 4.73 3.75 0.03
C LYS A 632 3.21 3.64 0.13
N LYS A 633 2.67 3.81 1.35
CA LYS A 633 1.22 3.86 1.59
C LYS A 633 0.54 5.01 0.84
N ALA A 634 1.22 6.15 0.73
CA ALA A 634 0.74 7.31 0.00
C ALA A 634 0.68 7.07 -1.51
N GLN A 635 1.70 6.43 -2.04
CA GLN A 635 1.80 6.14 -3.46
C GLN A 635 0.81 5.08 -3.93
N GLU A 636 0.61 4.04 -3.12
CA GLU A 636 -0.36 2.97 -3.38
C GLU A 636 -1.81 3.46 -3.31
N ALA A 637 -2.06 4.43 -2.42
CA ALA A 637 -3.39 5.01 -2.23
C ALA A 637 -3.72 6.15 -3.23
N ALA A 638 -2.70 6.85 -3.75
CA ALA A 638 -2.86 7.96 -4.68
C ALA A 638 -3.15 7.55 -6.14
N ALA A 639 -3.08 6.24 -6.45
CA ALA A 639 -3.27 5.73 -7.81
C ALA A 639 -4.74 5.69 -8.27
N ASN A 640 -5.72 6.16 -7.48
CA ASN A 640 -7.14 5.94 -7.79
C ASN A 640 -8.09 7.16 -7.60
N VAL A 641 -7.60 8.41 -7.70
CA VAL A 641 -8.50 9.57 -7.43
C VAL A 641 -8.40 10.72 -8.44
N PRO A 642 -9.50 11.28 -8.89
CA PRO A 642 -9.52 12.46 -9.76
C PRO A 642 -9.30 13.78 -9.01
N LYS A 643 -8.97 14.81 -9.75
CA LYS A 643 -8.44 16.11 -9.34
C LYS A 643 -9.30 16.90 -8.33
N PRO A 644 -8.72 17.35 -7.24
CA PRO A 644 -9.42 18.18 -6.29
C PRO A 644 -9.51 19.65 -6.71
N GLU A 645 -10.60 20.23 -6.40
CA GLU A 645 -10.63 21.63 -6.01
C GLU A 645 -9.91 21.72 -4.64
N ALA A 646 -9.12 22.75 -4.49
CA ALA A 646 -8.19 22.92 -3.38
C ALA A 646 -8.85 22.65 -2.02
N ALA A 647 -8.54 21.47 -1.46
CA ALA A 647 -8.78 21.24 -0.05
C ALA A 647 -7.93 22.21 0.76
N PRO A 648 -8.44 22.73 1.85
CA PRO A 648 -7.64 23.58 2.72
C PRO A 648 -6.43 22.73 3.17
N THR A 649 -5.26 23.21 2.85
CA THR A 649 -4.02 22.68 3.38
C THR A 649 -4.15 22.63 4.89
N ILE A 650 -4.21 21.43 5.41
CA ILE A 650 -4.03 21.25 6.85
C ILE A 650 -2.61 21.73 7.12
N ASP A 651 -2.53 22.87 7.78
CA ASP A 651 -1.26 23.40 8.22
C ASP A 651 -0.65 22.42 9.23
N TRP A 652 0.14 21.47 8.71
CA TRP A 652 0.81 20.47 9.52
C TRP A 652 1.72 21.12 10.56
N GLN A 653 2.24 22.32 10.25
CA GLN A 653 2.99 23.11 11.22
C GLN A 653 2.13 23.48 12.41
N LYS A 654 0.84 23.77 12.17
CA LYS A 654 -0.10 24.05 13.25
C LYS A 654 -0.43 22.80 14.08
N SER A 655 -0.48 21.63 13.42
CA SER A 655 -0.66 20.36 14.14
C SER A 655 0.60 19.97 14.93
N VAL A 656 1.78 20.26 14.41
CA VAL A 656 3.06 20.08 15.10
C VAL A 656 3.19 21.09 16.26
N GLU A 657 2.80 22.35 16.06
CA GLU A 657 2.77 23.37 17.13
C GLU A 657 1.73 23.04 18.21
N GLU A 658 0.58 22.50 17.82
CA GLU A 658 -0.47 22.11 18.76
C GLU A 658 -0.07 20.88 19.59
N LEU A 659 0.67 19.91 19.00
CA LEU A 659 1.26 18.78 19.70
C LEU A 659 2.40 19.21 20.63
N LEU A 660 3.18 20.22 20.23
CA LEU A 660 4.25 20.79 21.06
C LEU A 660 3.72 21.73 22.15
N SER A 661 2.60 22.45 21.89
CA SER A 661 2.03 23.42 22.83
C SER A 661 1.14 22.78 23.92
N ASN A 662 0.62 21.57 23.66
CA ASN A 662 -0.20 20.84 24.64
C ASN A 662 0.61 19.92 25.57
N SER A 663 1.92 20.07 25.58
CA SER A 663 2.75 19.39 26.57
C SER A 663 2.62 20.10 27.91
N PRO A 664 2.06 19.47 28.93
CA PRO A 664 2.10 20.05 30.25
C PRO A 664 3.56 20.10 30.72
N SER A 665 4.01 21.29 31.03
CA SER A 665 5.27 21.54 31.71
C SER A 665 5.20 20.84 33.08
N ASN A 666 5.77 19.66 33.18
CA ASN A 666 6.13 19.16 34.51
C ASN A 666 7.28 18.16 34.45
N THR A 667 8.39 18.68 34.86
CA THR A 667 9.42 18.12 35.73
C THR A 667 9.97 16.71 35.49
N ASN A 668 11.26 16.74 35.24
CA ASN A 668 12.27 15.69 35.29
C ASN A 668 12.54 14.96 33.94
N GLY A 669 13.47 15.52 33.25
CA GLY A 669 14.05 15.06 32.00
C GLY A 669 14.06 16.22 30.99
N ASP A 670 14.96 17.17 31.14
CA ASP A 670 15.06 18.31 30.21
C ASP A 670 15.45 17.80 28.83
N ILE A 671 14.51 17.93 27.88
CA ILE A 671 14.79 17.73 26.47
C ILE A 671 15.42 19.03 25.96
N ILE A 672 16.71 19.02 25.75
CA ILE A 672 17.39 20.14 25.10
C ILE A 672 17.32 19.93 23.59
N ILE A 673 16.36 20.60 22.96
CA ILE A 673 16.41 20.82 21.52
C ILE A 673 17.40 21.97 21.32
N LEU A 674 18.62 21.66 20.90
CA LEU A 674 19.54 22.72 20.45
C LEU A 674 19.00 23.30 19.16
N PRO A 675 18.77 24.62 19.09
CA PRO A 675 18.40 25.25 17.83
C PRO A 675 19.53 25.03 16.83
N LEU A 676 19.18 24.65 15.61
CA LEU A 676 20.08 24.73 14.45
C LEU A 676 20.55 26.18 14.33
N ASP A 677 21.81 26.43 14.63
CA ASP A 677 22.44 27.66 14.19
C ASP A 677 22.38 27.70 12.68
N ALA A 678 21.65 28.68 12.18
CA ALA A 678 21.71 29.03 10.77
C ALA A 678 23.18 29.36 10.44
N PRO A 679 23.72 28.88 9.31
CA PRO A 679 25.05 29.28 8.91
C PRO A 679 25.06 30.79 8.77
N SER A 680 25.84 31.47 9.62
CA SER A 680 26.18 32.86 9.42
C SER A 680 26.97 32.98 8.12
N ASP A 681 26.47 33.77 7.18
CA ASP A 681 27.21 34.27 6.04
C ASP A 681 28.63 34.72 6.44
N GLN A 682 29.63 33.98 6.01
CA GLN A 682 30.90 34.48 5.49
C GLN A 682 31.50 33.43 4.57
#